data_6e88694f92798d646c2810833d1c5467
#
_entry.id   6e88694f92798d646c2810833d1c5467
#
_cell.length_a   1.000
_cell.length_b   1.000
_cell.length_c   1.000
_cell.angle_alpha   90.00
_cell.angle_beta   90.00
_cell.angle_gamma   90.00
#
_symmetry.space_group_name_H-M   'P 1'
#
loop_
_entity.id
_entity.type
_entity.pdbx_description
1 polymer ?
#
loop_
_entity_poly.entity_id
_entity_poly.type
_entity_poly.pdbx_seq_one_letter_code
_entity_poly.pdbx_strand_id
1 'polypeptide(L)'
;MRRIPRTSLFAAALAIAACAPAAPRPPPPPPPSVLEPKTELPPPRDDGHLPPLATPTSYALSFEIDPRQPRFKGTTRIGLEIPAKTSHVVIHARSLDVQDARLTAGASTQSAKVSSRAAFGSKAGAREELVLTFDIPLAPGPATLVLDYDGPFDDELSGLYRVKDSSGDDYAFTQFEATDARRAFPCFDEPGFKVPIDLSITVPKGMIAVANTSEKAHEETADGRTTFRFAQTPPLPTYLVAMAVGNLEIRDLGRTTKPAVRLIATKGKTNLGALGLEATSGLVDALEKWFGIPYPYDKLDIVAVPDFAAGAMENPGLVTFREELLLLDPARASVRARRSQAYVIAHELAHQWFGDLVTAAWWDDLWLNEGFATWMQHRIVDQWRPSFGAKLDAIASANGVMDLDALVSARRIRQPVTTTSEAHEAFDGITYEKGAAVIATIERWIGEDTFRRGVNDYLRENAHKSAHADKLLSALDHASGKDVTQMASTYLDHTGVPLVSVALECDRGARWHAEVQQEPWRPLGSKAPESEHSWTVPVCVLAPDPPGTKTDKSGKKTECADLAWGAPSLVAGRGCPTWMHPNADGAYYRFVLPEADLLKTANARAQLDVAQRISLLSNAWAAVRSGKLASRAMLKVMPGFDDEPARQVVEQITGILGTMSIVLVDDDARPAFRRFVSARLAKRKKALGWVPKKDEASGSGDDAILRRTVLWAMGELAEDEATLREADEVAMKWLADPASVDADAAAVALDLASRHAGAARLDQLVAAARGAKTKEDRILALRAMTGFDDDALLGKALDLALTDEIRPHEMRYLVGNSLGRRRSRLVGEAWIRAHWDQLRKKLPGSLSVSLVYGAGIACTGAEVEERTAFYTPRAQDIEGAARPLAESLEGASLCAELRAKGSTSLKKELVDLYAKASPGKK
;
A
#
# COMPACT_ATOMS: atom_id res chain seq x y z
N MET A 1 -25.87 39.81 -49.60
CA MET A 1 -26.19 40.76 -50.68
C MET A 1 -25.00 41.57 -51.04
N ARG A 2 -24.59 41.36 -52.32
CA ARG A 2 -24.00 42.39 -53.26
C ARG A 2 -22.72 43.07 -52.73
N ARG A 3 -21.62 43.00 -53.34
CA ARG A 3 -21.08 42.92 -54.74
C ARG A 3 -19.90 43.88 -54.83
N ILE A 4 -18.82 43.41 -55.29
CA ILE A 4 -17.64 43.98 -55.94
C ILE A 4 -18.07 44.98 -57.08
N PRO A 5 -17.30 45.95 -57.65
CA PRO A 5 -16.00 45.65 -58.27
C PRO A 5 -14.98 46.86 -58.44
N ARG A 6 -13.69 46.54 -58.76
CA ARG A 6 -12.84 46.96 -59.90
C ARG A 6 -12.75 48.45 -60.22
N THR A 7 -11.59 49.02 -60.51
CA THR A 7 -10.66 48.85 -61.64
C THR A 7 -9.49 49.83 -61.54
N SER A 8 -8.32 49.38 -61.86
CA SER A 8 -7.18 49.86 -62.69
C SER A 8 -7.16 51.29 -63.27
N LEU A 9 -5.95 51.92 -63.31
CA LEU A 9 -5.32 52.44 -64.55
C LEU A 9 -3.88 52.92 -64.37
N PHE A 10 -3.04 52.56 -65.28
CA PHE A 10 -1.65 52.93 -65.59
C PHE A 10 -1.46 54.44 -65.83
N ALA A 11 -0.30 54.95 -65.37
CA ALA A 11 0.39 56.02 -66.15
C ALA A 11 1.89 55.99 -65.89
N ALA A 12 2.65 55.80 -66.92
CA ALA A 12 4.09 55.92 -66.97
C ALA A 12 4.51 57.40 -67.05
N ALA A 13 5.55 57.79 -66.32
CA ALA A 13 6.31 58.98 -66.54
C ALA A 13 7.83 58.72 -66.35
N LEU A 14 8.56 58.87 -67.46
CA LEU A 14 10.02 58.93 -67.46
C LEU A 14 10.45 60.28 -66.89
N ALA A 15 11.49 60.27 -66.03
CA ALA A 15 12.31 61.42 -65.75
C ALA A 15 13.71 61.06 -65.21
N ILE A 16 14.68 61.23 -66.00
CA ILE A 16 16.02 61.89 -65.79
C ILE A 16 16.82 61.50 -64.50
N ALA A 17 17.93 60.84 -64.76
CA ALA A 17 19.00 60.58 -63.82
C ALA A 17 19.70 61.94 -63.41
N ALA A 18 19.82 62.12 -62.06
CA ALA A 18 20.81 62.99 -61.48
C ALA A 18 21.65 62.19 -60.50
N CYS A 19 22.96 62.14 -60.75
CA CYS A 19 23.94 61.57 -59.84
C CYS A 19 24.01 62.33 -58.52
N ALA A 20 23.60 61.64 -57.45
CA ALA A 20 23.96 62.03 -56.10
C ALA A 20 24.93 61.00 -55.51
N PRO A 21 25.92 61.38 -54.69
CA PRO A 21 26.88 60.41 -54.15
C PRO A 21 26.18 59.45 -53.18
N ALA A 22 26.55 58.16 -53.28
CA ALA A 22 26.02 57.10 -52.44
C ALA A 22 26.30 57.35 -50.94
N ALA A 23 25.25 57.40 -50.18
CA ALA A 23 25.36 57.37 -48.67
C ALA A 23 26.15 56.14 -48.23
N PRO A 24 27.01 56.27 -47.20
CA PRO A 24 27.77 55.15 -46.67
C PRO A 24 26.78 54.08 -46.12
N ARG A 25 27.01 52.81 -46.51
CA ARG A 25 26.24 51.67 -45.99
C ARG A 25 26.29 51.69 -44.46
N PRO A 26 25.16 51.52 -43.76
CA PRO A 26 25.20 51.34 -42.33
C PRO A 26 26.10 50.15 -41.99
N PRO A 27 26.87 50.19 -40.88
CA PRO A 27 27.70 49.09 -40.44
C PRO A 27 26.80 47.83 -40.26
N PRO A 28 27.33 46.64 -40.57
CA PRO A 28 26.58 45.41 -40.35
C PRO A 28 26.11 45.35 -38.90
N PRO A 29 24.89 44.86 -38.64
CA PRO A 29 24.44 44.70 -37.25
C PRO A 29 25.49 43.89 -36.49
N PRO A 30 25.75 44.23 -35.20
CA PRO A 30 26.69 43.47 -34.39
C PRO A 30 26.23 42.00 -34.42
N PRO A 31 27.16 41.03 -34.43
CA PRO A 31 26.81 39.64 -34.36
C PRO A 31 25.86 39.47 -33.16
N PRO A 32 24.82 38.60 -33.26
CA PRO A 32 23.94 38.37 -32.12
C PRO A 32 24.85 38.12 -30.91
N SER A 33 24.65 38.89 -29.87
CA SER A 33 25.37 38.67 -28.61
C SER A 33 25.17 37.22 -28.26
N VAL A 34 26.25 36.43 -28.31
CA VAL A 34 26.28 35.12 -27.69
C VAL A 34 25.91 35.43 -26.25
N LEU A 35 24.70 35.04 -25.84
CA LEU A 35 24.28 35.16 -24.46
C LEU A 35 25.39 34.47 -23.67
N GLU A 36 26.17 35.22 -22.91
CA GLU A 36 27.11 34.63 -21.99
C GLU A 36 26.34 33.65 -21.14
N PRO A 37 26.83 32.41 -21.01
CA PRO A 37 26.12 31.41 -20.24
C PRO A 37 25.94 31.93 -18.84
N LYS A 38 24.69 31.87 -18.33
CA LYS A 38 24.39 32.26 -16.96
C LYS A 38 25.31 31.47 -16.05
N THR A 39 26.26 32.13 -15.42
CA THR A 39 27.11 31.56 -14.38
C THR A 39 26.42 31.48 -13.03
N GLU A 40 25.17 31.96 -12.95
CA GLU A 40 24.36 31.89 -11.76
C GLU A 40 23.82 30.50 -11.54
N LEU A 41 23.91 30.05 -10.29
CA LEU A 41 23.28 28.79 -9.86
C LEU A 41 21.74 28.93 -9.93
N PRO A 42 21.03 28.11 -10.72
CA PRO A 42 19.58 28.16 -10.76
C PRO A 42 18.99 27.82 -9.37
N PRO A 43 17.86 28.43 -8.98
CA PRO A 43 17.18 28.10 -7.74
C PRO A 43 16.72 26.62 -7.76
N PRO A 44 16.42 26.03 -6.59
CA PRO A 44 15.71 24.76 -6.53
C PRO A 44 14.40 24.83 -7.31
N ARG A 45 14.06 23.78 -8.01
CA ARG A 45 12.82 23.73 -8.83
C ARG A 45 11.62 23.45 -7.92
N ASP A 46 10.49 24.03 -8.24
CA ASP A 46 9.23 23.90 -7.53
C ASP A 46 8.39 22.65 -7.94
N ASP A 47 8.90 21.88 -8.91
CA ASP A 47 8.33 20.61 -9.35
C ASP A 47 9.03 19.38 -8.77
N GLY A 48 9.98 19.56 -7.84
CA GLY A 48 10.71 18.49 -7.16
C GLY A 48 11.89 17.89 -7.93
N HIS A 49 12.07 18.25 -9.20
CA HIS A 49 13.18 17.77 -10.02
C HIS A 49 14.47 18.56 -9.82
N LEU A 50 15.61 17.93 -10.08
CA LEU A 50 16.89 18.63 -10.19
C LEU A 50 16.91 19.59 -11.40
N PRO A 51 17.68 20.68 -11.32
CA PRO A 51 17.94 21.52 -12.50
C PRO A 51 18.58 20.69 -13.64
N PRO A 52 18.16 20.81 -14.91
CA PRO A 52 18.64 19.98 -16.02
C PRO A 52 20.01 20.43 -16.53
N LEU A 53 20.99 20.52 -15.62
CA LEU A 53 22.37 20.95 -15.90
C LEU A 53 23.25 19.79 -16.37
N ALA A 54 22.91 18.57 -15.99
CA ALA A 54 23.57 17.33 -16.37
C ALA A 54 22.58 16.17 -16.31
N THR A 55 22.83 15.12 -17.08
CA THR A 55 22.04 13.88 -17.09
C THR A 55 22.98 12.71 -16.83
N PRO A 56 22.67 11.78 -15.89
CA PRO A 56 23.51 10.62 -15.66
C PRO A 56 23.38 9.62 -16.82
N THR A 57 24.48 8.94 -17.15
CA THR A 57 24.54 7.88 -18.17
C THR A 57 25.00 6.53 -17.61
N SER A 58 25.68 6.53 -16.47
CA SER A 58 26.11 5.34 -15.75
C SER A 58 26.57 5.67 -14.33
N TYR A 59 26.59 4.67 -13.45
CA TYR A 59 27.24 4.74 -12.15
C TYR A 59 28.28 3.65 -11.98
N ALA A 60 29.39 3.95 -11.30
CA ALA A 60 30.24 2.96 -10.67
C ALA A 60 30.37 3.32 -9.17
N LEU A 61 29.83 2.47 -8.33
CA LEU A 61 29.74 2.64 -6.90
C LEU A 61 30.74 1.72 -6.20
N SER A 62 31.55 2.28 -5.32
CA SER A 62 32.46 1.52 -4.46
C SER A 62 32.22 1.87 -3.01
N PHE A 63 31.90 0.87 -2.19
CA PHE A 63 31.64 1.06 -0.76
C PHE A 63 32.65 0.30 0.09
N GLU A 64 33.00 0.88 1.23
CA GLU A 64 33.68 0.21 2.35
C GLU A 64 32.71 0.15 3.52
N ILE A 65 32.19 -1.05 3.81
CA ILE A 65 31.13 -1.27 4.80
C ILE A 65 31.62 -2.22 5.89
N ASP A 66 31.71 -1.69 7.11
CA ASP A 66 31.84 -2.49 8.35
C ASP A 66 30.66 -2.13 9.26
N PRO A 67 29.65 -2.98 9.40
CA PRO A 67 28.46 -2.67 10.21
C PRO A 67 28.75 -2.40 11.69
N ARG A 68 29.92 -2.77 12.18
CA ARG A 68 30.37 -2.52 13.57
C ARG A 68 30.85 -1.09 13.77
N GLN A 69 31.15 -0.36 12.68
CA GLN A 69 31.59 1.04 12.72
C GLN A 69 30.40 1.99 12.65
N PRO A 70 30.56 3.23 13.14
CA PRO A 70 29.46 4.21 13.06
C PRO A 70 29.27 4.81 11.65
N ARG A 71 30.26 4.70 10.77
CA ARG A 71 30.27 5.31 9.44
C ARG A 71 30.78 4.33 8.39
N PHE A 72 30.33 4.51 7.17
CA PHE A 72 30.85 3.84 5.97
C PHE A 72 31.58 4.84 5.08
N LYS A 73 32.34 4.35 4.10
CA LYS A 73 32.98 5.17 3.08
C LYS A 73 32.51 4.76 1.71
N GLY A 74 32.53 5.71 0.77
CA GLY A 74 32.13 5.45 -0.59
C GLY A 74 32.87 6.32 -1.61
N THR A 75 32.99 5.79 -2.82
CA THR A 75 33.35 6.55 -4.03
C THR A 75 32.24 6.35 -5.04
N THR A 76 31.64 7.45 -5.50
CA THR A 76 30.69 7.45 -6.60
C THR A 76 31.33 8.04 -7.84
N ARG A 77 31.34 7.28 -8.93
CA ARG A 77 31.72 7.75 -10.26
C ARG A 77 30.46 7.78 -11.12
N ILE A 78 30.15 8.95 -11.70
CA ILE A 78 28.95 9.16 -12.52
C ILE A 78 29.40 9.55 -13.92
N GLY A 79 29.01 8.76 -14.93
CA GLY A 79 29.05 9.22 -16.33
C GLY A 79 27.93 10.25 -16.52
N LEU A 80 28.25 11.36 -17.15
CA LEU A 80 27.36 12.49 -17.37
C LEU A 80 27.30 12.89 -18.83
N GLU A 81 26.13 13.37 -19.26
CA GLU A 81 25.98 14.22 -20.44
C GLU A 81 25.65 15.64 -19.99
N ILE A 82 26.45 16.61 -20.41
CA ILE A 82 26.23 18.04 -20.16
C ILE A 82 25.49 18.62 -21.35
N PRO A 83 24.21 19.02 -21.22
CA PRO A 83 23.41 19.44 -22.39
C PRO A 83 23.76 20.84 -22.89
N ALA A 84 24.23 21.72 -22.03
CA ALA A 84 24.58 23.11 -22.33
C ALA A 84 25.74 23.57 -21.45
N LYS A 85 26.51 24.59 -21.91
CA LYS A 85 27.60 25.17 -21.13
C LYS A 85 27.10 25.62 -19.75
N THR A 86 27.74 25.13 -18.67
CA THR A 86 27.35 25.41 -17.29
C THR A 86 28.58 25.50 -16.39
N SER A 87 28.51 26.28 -15.31
CA SER A 87 29.51 26.27 -14.23
C SER A 87 29.10 25.39 -13.04
N HIS A 88 27.94 24.73 -13.11
CA HIS A 88 27.40 23.98 -12.00
C HIS A 88 26.89 22.58 -12.43
N VAL A 89 27.02 21.64 -11.51
CA VAL A 89 26.27 20.37 -11.51
C VAL A 89 25.55 20.29 -10.18
N VAL A 90 24.26 19.93 -10.17
CA VAL A 90 23.44 19.75 -8.97
C VAL A 90 22.98 18.30 -8.93
N ILE A 91 23.25 17.64 -7.82
CA ILE A 91 22.84 16.25 -7.54
C ILE A 91 22.26 16.16 -6.14
N HIS A 92 21.64 15.04 -5.78
CA HIS A 92 21.17 14.81 -4.42
C HIS A 92 22.26 14.21 -3.55
N ALA A 93 22.34 14.67 -2.30
CA ALA A 93 23.11 14.05 -1.21
C ALA A 93 22.56 14.56 0.13
N ARG A 94 22.39 13.64 1.09
CA ARG A 94 21.88 13.97 2.43
C ARG A 94 22.76 13.31 3.48
N SER A 95 23.27 14.10 4.43
CA SER A 95 24.11 13.64 5.54
C SER A 95 25.42 12.93 5.12
N LEU A 96 25.91 13.20 3.91
CA LEU A 96 27.18 12.71 3.40
C LEU A 96 28.25 13.80 3.47
N ASP A 97 29.43 13.47 3.98
CA ASP A 97 30.60 14.36 4.03
C ASP A 97 31.44 14.09 2.78
N VAL A 98 31.29 14.96 1.76
CA VAL A 98 32.07 14.86 0.50
C VAL A 98 33.43 15.50 0.70
N GLN A 99 34.48 14.70 0.60
CA GLN A 99 35.89 15.11 0.84
C GLN A 99 36.54 15.61 -0.44
N ASP A 100 36.20 15.00 -1.59
CA ASP A 100 36.74 15.41 -2.89
C ASP A 100 35.66 15.23 -3.97
N ALA A 101 35.63 16.15 -4.91
CA ALA A 101 34.74 16.10 -6.07
C ALA A 101 35.51 16.60 -7.30
N ARG A 102 35.68 15.71 -8.29
CA ARG A 102 36.44 15.99 -9.52
C ARG A 102 35.60 15.63 -10.74
N LEU A 103 35.63 16.53 -11.74
CA LEU A 103 34.96 16.29 -13.02
C LEU A 103 35.99 16.29 -14.14
N THR A 104 35.96 15.25 -14.96
CA THR A 104 36.76 15.10 -16.18
C THR A 104 35.90 15.25 -17.42
N ALA A 105 36.23 16.19 -18.30
CA ALA A 105 35.57 16.37 -19.59
C ALA A 105 36.66 16.42 -20.67
N GLY A 106 36.68 15.46 -21.59
CA GLY A 106 37.74 15.25 -22.53
C GLY A 106 39.08 15.02 -21.82
N ALA A 107 40.10 15.86 -22.14
CA ALA A 107 41.45 15.79 -21.48
C ALA A 107 41.56 16.66 -20.23
N SER A 108 40.53 17.41 -19.82
CA SER A 108 40.57 18.34 -18.70
C SER A 108 39.91 17.75 -17.47
N THR A 109 40.63 17.80 -16.35
CA THR A 109 40.07 17.46 -15.02
C THR A 109 40.14 18.69 -14.13
N GLN A 110 39.06 19.01 -13.43
CA GLN A 110 39.01 20.09 -12.46
C GLN A 110 38.28 19.66 -11.19
N SER A 111 38.70 20.20 -10.04
CA SER A 111 38.00 19.99 -8.76
C SER A 111 36.80 20.95 -8.66
N ALA A 112 35.72 20.47 -8.06
CA ALA A 112 34.56 21.29 -7.77
C ALA A 112 34.66 21.95 -6.40
N LYS A 113 34.11 23.16 -6.27
CA LYS A 113 33.74 23.72 -4.98
C LYS A 113 32.41 23.11 -4.56
N VAL A 114 32.44 22.37 -3.45
CA VAL A 114 31.28 21.64 -2.94
C VAL A 114 30.51 22.52 -1.96
N SER A 115 29.20 22.63 -2.16
CA SER A 115 28.27 23.24 -1.21
C SER A 115 26.95 22.49 -1.23
N SER A 116 26.11 22.68 -0.22
CA SER A 116 24.79 22.04 -0.17
C SER A 116 23.69 23.07 0.10
N ARG A 117 22.51 22.83 -0.44
CA ARG A 117 21.33 23.68 -0.23
C ARG A 117 20.07 22.84 0.03
N ALA A 118 19.03 23.48 0.56
CA ALA A 118 17.72 22.85 0.68
C ALA A 118 17.10 22.65 -0.71
N ALA A 119 16.43 21.52 -0.93
CA ALA A 119 15.52 21.34 -2.06
C ALA A 119 14.24 22.16 -1.83
N PHE A 120 13.44 22.35 -2.89
CA PHE A 120 12.15 23.02 -2.77
C PHE A 120 11.25 22.29 -1.76
N GLY A 121 10.58 23.03 -0.88
CA GLY A 121 9.66 22.45 0.11
C GLY A 121 10.30 21.61 1.21
N SER A 122 11.64 21.46 1.24
CA SER A 122 12.33 20.75 2.31
C SER A 122 12.13 21.42 3.66
N LYS A 123 12.13 20.62 4.73
CA LYS A 123 12.11 21.17 6.11
C LYS A 123 13.25 22.13 6.34
N ALA A 124 13.00 23.11 7.19
CA ALA A 124 14.00 24.08 7.59
C ALA A 124 15.28 23.38 8.11
N GLY A 125 16.41 23.61 7.45
CA GLY A 125 17.70 23.00 7.78
C GLY A 125 18.05 21.71 7.03
N ALA A 126 17.11 21.05 6.33
CA ALA A 126 17.43 19.93 5.46
C ALA A 126 18.20 20.42 4.23
N ARG A 127 19.35 19.78 3.97
CA ARG A 127 20.19 20.07 2.81
C ARG A 127 20.27 18.81 1.97
N GLU A 128 19.54 18.77 0.88
CA GLU A 128 19.37 17.57 0.05
C GLU A 128 19.97 17.70 -1.35
N GLU A 129 20.22 18.95 -1.81
CA GLU A 129 20.90 19.21 -3.06
C GLU A 129 22.38 19.55 -2.81
N LEU A 130 23.28 18.76 -3.42
CA LEU A 130 24.70 18.99 -3.47
C LEU A 130 25.02 19.80 -4.72
N VAL A 131 25.59 20.99 -4.51
CA VAL A 131 25.95 21.91 -5.59
C VAL A 131 27.44 21.84 -5.81
N LEU A 132 27.84 21.44 -7.01
CA LEU A 132 29.22 21.37 -7.48
C LEU A 132 29.48 22.54 -8.41
N THR A 133 30.37 23.45 -8.00
CA THR A 133 30.72 24.67 -8.77
C THR A 133 32.12 24.55 -9.32
N PHE A 134 32.28 24.77 -10.61
CA PHE A 134 33.54 24.72 -11.35
C PHE A 134 34.03 26.11 -11.75
N ASP A 135 35.32 26.34 -11.58
CA ASP A 135 35.94 27.64 -11.91
C ASP A 135 36.03 27.86 -13.42
N ILE A 136 36.17 26.80 -14.22
CA ILE A 136 36.10 26.82 -15.67
C ILE A 136 34.76 26.21 -16.07
N PRO A 137 33.89 26.94 -16.79
CA PRO A 137 32.61 26.41 -17.25
C PRO A 137 32.77 25.13 -18.05
N LEU A 138 31.92 24.14 -17.77
CA LEU A 138 31.86 22.87 -18.47
C LEU A 138 31.27 23.08 -19.86
N ALA A 139 31.90 22.52 -20.88
CA ALA A 139 31.37 22.48 -22.24
C ALA A 139 30.28 21.40 -22.38
N PRO A 140 29.33 21.53 -23.32
CA PRO A 140 28.40 20.45 -23.68
C PRO A 140 29.15 19.19 -24.12
N GLY A 141 28.63 18.02 -23.74
CA GLY A 141 29.15 16.72 -24.10
C GLY A 141 29.40 15.80 -22.91
N PRO A 142 30.03 14.64 -23.15
CA PRO A 142 30.23 13.63 -22.13
C PRO A 142 31.29 14.09 -21.09
N ALA A 143 30.99 13.78 -19.83
CA ALA A 143 31.87 14.04 -18.70
C ALA A 143 31.82 12.90 -17.69
N THR A 144 32.79 12.82 -16.80
CA THR A 144 32.81 11.88 -15.67
C THR A 144 33.03 12.65 -14.38
N LEU A 145 32.09 12.53 -13.44
CA LEU A 145 32.16 13.08 -12.10
C LEU A 145 32.59 11.97 -11.13
N VAL A 146 33.55 12.26 -10.26
CA VAL A 146 34.01 11.36 -9.20
C VAL A 146 33.90 12.10 -7.87
N LEU A 147 33.25 11.44 -6.90
CA LEU A 147 33.08 11.96 -5.54
C LEU A 147 33.59 10.91 -4.55
N ASP A 148 34.48 11.33 -3.65
CA ASP A 148 34.93 10.55 -2.50
C ASP A 148 34.25 11.12 -1.24
N TYR A 149 33.62 10.25 -0.46
CA TYR A 149 32.81 10.68 0.69
C TYR A 149 32.76 9.62 1.78
N ASP A 150 32.30 10.02 2.95
CA ASP A 150 31.87 9.12 4.02
C ASP A 150 30.53 9.59 4.59
N GLY A 151 29.78 8.67 5.19
CA GLY A 151 28.48 8.95 5.79
C GLY A 151 28.21 8.10 7.03
N PRO A 152 27.36 8.55 7.94
CA PRO A 152 26.86 7.72 9.02
C PRO A 152 25.94 6.62 8.45
N PHE A 153 25.90 5.47 9.11
CA PHE A 153 24.78 4.57 8.90
C PHE A 153 23.49 5.24 9.41
N ASP A 154 22.43 5.08 8.68
CA ASP A 154 21.14 5.69 9.02
C ASP A 154 20.51 5.01 10.25
N ASP A 155 19.89 5.81 11.12
CA ASP A 155 19.21 5.33 12.33
C ASP A 155 17.68 5.22 12.15
N GLU A 156 17.16 5.60 10.95
CA GLU A 156 15.72 5.65 10.64
C GLU A 156 15.21 4.44 9.85
N LEU A 157 16.02 3.38 9.71
CA LEU A 157 15.75 2.19 8.88
C LEU A 157 15.52 2.54 7.39
N SER A 158 16.15 3.60 6.93
CA SER A 158 16.17 4.12 5.56
C SER A 158 17.61 4.32 5.10
N GLY A 159 17.84 4.52 3.81
CA GLY A 159 19.21 4.67 3.30
C GLY A 159 20.04 3.40 3.50
N LEU A 160 21.33 3.55 3.79
CA LEU A 160 22.21 2.46 4.24
C LEU A 160 22.23 2.45 5.78
N TYR A 161 21.61 1.44 6.39
CA TYR A 161 21.39 1.38 7.83
C TYR A 161 21.93 0.10 8.47
N ARG A 162 22.08 0.12 9.80
CA ARG A 162 22.60 -1.00 10.59
C ARG A 162 21.50 -1.67 11.39
N VAL A 163 21.63 -2.99 11.54
CA VAL A 163 20.75 -3.80 12.37
C VAL A 163 21.56 -4.79 13.20
N LYS A 164 21.21 -4.92 14.48
CA LYS A 164 21.65 -6.07 15.29
C LYS A 164 20.61 -7.18 15.23
N ASP A 165 21.07 -8.39 14.96
CA ASP A 165 20.16 -9.53 15.05
C ASP A 165 19.97 -10.01 16.50
N SER A 166 19.23 -11.11 16.69
CA SER A 166 19.00 -11.66 18.03
C SER A 166 20.24 -12.32 18.68
N SER A 167 21.30 -12.59 17.91
CA SER A 167 22.58 -13.09 18.42
C SER A 167 23.50 -11.97 18.86
N GLY A 168 23.19 -10.72 18.48
CA GLY A 168 24.01 -9.54 18.74
C GLY A 168 25.00 -9.21 17.63
N ASP A 169 24.98 -9.96 16.52
CA ASP A 169 25.80 -9.68 15.33
C ASP A 169 25.27 -8.43 14.60
N ASP A 170 26.20 -7.65 14.05
CA ASP A 170 25.89 -6.43 13.28
C ASP A 170 25.80 -6.74 11.79
N TYR A 171 24.76 -6.19 11.15
CA TYR A 171 24.46 -6.28 9.72
C TYR A 171 24.19 -4.89 9.15
N ALA A 172 24.40 -4.70 7.85
CA ALA A 172 23.98 -3.51 7.12
C ALA A 172 23.06 -3.90 5.96
N PHE A 173 22.01 -3.11 5.77
CA PHE A 173 21.01 -3.27 4.69
C PHE A 173 20.69 -1.91 4.08
N THR A 174 20.07 -1.94 2.92
CA THR A 174 19.57 -0.74 2.24
C THR A 174 18.05 -0.70 2.17
N GLN A 175 17.47 0.52 2.27
CA GLN A 175 16.10 0.85 1.88
C GLN A 175 16.12 2.25 1.27
N PHE A 176 15.93 2.35 -0.04
CA PHE A 176 16.13 3.61 -0.76
C PHE A 176 14.85 4.23 -1.31
N GLU A 177 13.78 3.51 -1.45
CA GLU A 177 12.52 4.06 -1.90
C GLU A 177 11.85 4.90 -0.78
N ALA A 178 11.33 6.10 -1.11
CA ALA A 178 11.29 6.70 -2.44
C ALA A 178 12.58 7.45 -2.80
N THR A 179 13.21 8.20 -1.89
CA THR A 179 14.28 9.18 -2.16
C THR A 179 15.44 9.08 -1.19
N ASP A 180 15.77 7.88 -0.70
CA ASP A 180 16.77 7.68 0.35
C ASP A 180 18.10 7.09 -0.18
N ALA A 181 18.26 6.90 -1.51
CA ALA A 181 19.56 6.59 -2.10
C ALA A 181 20.56 7.73 -1.86
N ARG A 182 20.13 8.97 -1.82
CA ARG A 182 20.89 10.17 -1.50
C ARG A 182 21.51 10.17 -0.09
N ARG A 183 21.06 9.28 0.81
CA ARG A 183 21.63 9.07 2.14
C ARG A 183 22.80 8.10 2.11
N ALA A 184 22.97 7.31 1.03
CA ALA A 184 24.03 6.32 0.89
C ALA A 184 25.12 6.74 -0.10
N PHE A 185 24.74 7.46 -1.16
CA PHE A 185 25.69 7.96 -2.16
C PHE A 185 25.16 9.19 -2.89
N PRO A 186 26.05 10.15 -3.29
CA PRO A 186 25.65 11.29 -4.10
C PRO A 186 25.15 10.83 -5.47
N CYS A 187 23.93 11.25 -5.89
CA CYS A 187 23.30 10.73 -7.11
C CYS A 187 22.22 11.67 -7.67
N PHE A 188 21.73 11.36 -8.86
CA PHE A 188 20.47 11.89 -9.40
C PHE A 188 19.35 10.99 -8.92
N ASP A 189 18.80 11.30 -7.75
CA ASP A 189 17.85 10.45 -7.03
C ASP A 189 16.41 10.73 -7.47
N GLU A 190 16.17 10.45 -8.76
CA GLU A 190 14.89 10.59 -9.44
C GLU A 190 14.57 9.30 -10.22
N PRO A 191 13.33 8.78 -10.18
CA PRO A 191 12.97 7.51 -10.81
C PRO A 191 13.06 7.55 -12.34
N GLY A 192 13.03 8.74 -12.93
CA GLY A 192 13.18 8.96 -14.37
C GLY A 192 14.58 8.63 -14.92
N PHE A 193 15.60 8.60 -14.09
CA PHE A 193 16.98 8.33 -14.50
C PHE A 193 17.33 6.84 -14.32
N LYS A 194 17.09 6.04 -15.33
CA LYS A 194 17.48 4.62 -15.39
C LYS A 194 18.77 4.46 -16.15
N VAL A 195 19.82 4.02 -15.46
CA VAL A 195 21.15 3.84 -16.05
C VAL A 195 21.82 2.57 -15.50
N PRO A 196 22.79 1.98 -16.24
CA PRO A 196 23.55 0.83 -15.74
C PRO A 196 24.44 1.23 -14.55
N ILE A 197 24.57 0.31 -13.60
CA ILE A 197 25.31 0.50 -12.36
C ILE A 197 26.31 -0.63 -12.15
N ASP A 198 27.58 -0.29 -11.99
CA ASP A 198 28.63 -1.18 -11.51
C ASP A 198 28.77 -1.02 -10.00
N LEU A 199 28.82 -2.12 -9.25
CA LEU A 199 28.92 -2.08 -7.79
C LEU A 199 30.07 -2.93 -7.29
N SER A 200 30.84 -2.39 -6.32
CA SER A 200 31.83 -3.12 -5.53
C SER A 200 31.69 -2.78 -4.05
N ILE A 201 31.86 -3.79 -3.19
CA ILE A 201 31.70 -3.64 -1.73
C ILE A 201 32.87 -4.31 -1.05
N THR A 202 33.62 -3.55 -0.25
CA THR A 202 34.72 -4.03 0.60
C THR A 202 34.22 -4.19 2.02
N VAL A 203 34.35 -5.39 2.58
CA VAL A 203 33.88 -5.75 3.91
C VAL A 203 34.97 -6.38 4.77
N PRO A 204 34.81 -6.42 6.10
CA PRO A 204 35.69 -7.15 6.98
C PRO A 204 35.82 -8.64 6.64
N LYS A 205 36.95 -9.24 6.90
CA LYS A 205 37.18 -10.69 6.70
C LYS A 205 36.09 -11.53 7.36
N GLY A 206 35.52 -12.45 6.59
CA GLY A 206 34.46 -13.39 7.02
C GLY A 206 33.05 -12.86 6.93
N MET A 207 32.87 -11.58 6.61
CA MET A 207 31.54 -11.08 6.22
C MET A 207 31.27 -11.33 4.72
N ILE A 208 30.00 -11.44 4.37
CA ILE A 208 29.51 -11.62 3.01
C ILE A 208 28.83 -10.32 2.59
N ALA A 209 29.01 -9.93 1.32
CA ALA A 209 28.23 -8.89 0.67
C ALA A 209 27.39 -9.51 -0.46
N VAL A 210 26.14 -9.09 -0.58
CA VAL A 210 25.23 -9.43 -1.70
C VAL A 210 24.61 -8.15 -2.25
N ALA A 211 24.27 -8.15 -3.53
CA ALA A 211 23.71 -6.99 -4.23
C ALA A 211 22.69 -7.40 -5.29
N ASN A 212 22.12 -6.45 -6.04
CA ASN A 212 21.13 -6.69 -7.10
C ASN A 212 21.51 -7.79 -8.08
N THR A 213 22.79 -7.89 -8.47
CA THR A 213 23.26 -8.79 -9.50
C THR A 213 24.17 -9.87 -8.93
N SER A 214 24.48 -10.87 -9.75
CA SER A 214 25.39 -11.95 -9.38
C SER A 214 26.79 -11.43 -9.10
N GLU A 215 27.45 -12.01 -8.13
CA GLU A 215 28.87 -11.80 -7.86
C GLU A 215 29.71 -12.30 -9.06
N LYS A 216 30.63 -11.44 -9.55
CA LYS A 216 31.60 -11.80 -10.59
C LYS A 216 32.91 -12.33 -10.00
N ALA A 217 33.36 -11.71 -8.91
CA ALA A 217 34.62 -12.04 -8.27
C ALA A 217 34.67 -11.44 -6.86
N HIS A 218 35.46 -12.04 -5.99
CA HIS A 218 35.92 -11.40 -4.78
C HIS A 218 37.44 -11.58 -4.62
N GLU A 219 38.07 -10.63 -3.97
CA GLU A 219 39.50 -10.64 -3.71
C GLU A 219 39.83 -10.17 -2.29
N GLU A 220 40.80 -10.80 -1.64
CA GLU A 220 41.30 -10.31 -0.37
C GLU A 220 42.23 -9.09 -0.61
N THR A 221 41.99 -8.03 0.12
CA THR A 221 42.83 -6.82 0.11
C THR A 221 44.06 -7.02 0.96
N ALA A 222 45.09 -6.18 0.77
CA ALA A 222 46.34 -6.28 1.50
C ALA A 222 46.21 -6.12 3.03
N ASP A 223 45.13 -5.45 3.48
CA ASP A 223 44.78 -5.26 4.89
C ASP A 223 43.85 -6.36 5.45
N GLY A 224 43.61 -7.42 4.67
CA GLY A 224 42.84 -8.59 5.07
C GLY A 224 41.31 -8.46 5.01
N ARG A 225 40.82 -7.40 4.38
CA ARG A 225 39.37 -7.28 4.04
C ARG A 225 39.07 -8.06 2.77
N THR A 226 37.81 -8.14 2.38
CA THR A 226 37.38 -8.77 1.14
C THR A 226 36.55 -7.77 0.29
N THR A 227 36.95 -7.60 -0.98
CA THR A 227 36.20 -6.79 -1.94
C THR A 227 35.38 -7.70 -2.86
N PHE A 228 34.05 -7.56 -2.81
CA PHE A 228 33.12 -8.22 -3.73
C PHE A 228 32.81 -7.32 -4.91
N ARG A 229 32.88 -7.88 -6.13
CA ARG A 229 32.55 -7.19 -7.40
C ARG A 229 31.34 -7.87 -8.02
N PHE A 230 30.33 -7.09 -8.37
CA PHE A 230 29.09 -7.60 -8.94
C PHE A 230 29.00 -7.39 -10.46
N ALA A 231 28.13 -8.11 -11.13
CA ALA A 231 27.81 -7.86 -12.52
C ALA A 231 27.16 -6.48 -12.65
N GLN A 232 27.41 -5.81 -13.79
CA GLN A 232 26.72 -4.56 -14.08
C GLN A 232 25.21 -4.79 -14.17
N THR A 233 24.43 -3.90 -13.58
CA THR A 233 22.97 -3.99 -13.64
C THR A 233 22.45 -3.66 -15.05
N PRO A 234 21.29 -4.19 -15.47
CA PRO A 234 20.48 -3.49 -16.44
C PRO A 234 20.22 -2.04 -15.99
N PRO A 235 19.72 -1.16 -16.85
CA PRO A 235 19.38 0.20 -16.43
C PRO A 235 18.39 0.22 -15.27
N LEU A 236 18.78 0.79 -14.11
CA LEU A 236 17.97 0.94 -12.91
C LEU A 236 17.98 2.40 -12.43
N PRO A 237 16.90 2.88 -11.80
CA PRO A 237 16.94 4.10 -11.01
C PRO A 237 17.67 3.85 -9.68
N THR A 238 18.09 4.92 -9.03
CA THR A 238 18.90 4.85 -7.80
C THR A 238 18.17 4.19 -6.64
N TYR A 239 16.85 4.37 -6.53
CA TYR A 239 16.07 3.82 -5.44
C TYR A 239 15.98 2.28 -5.42
N LEU A 240 16.27 1.63 -6.55
CA LEU A 240 16.28 0.16 -6.69
C LEU A 240 17.65 -0.48 -6.43
N VAL A 241 18.68 0.32 -6.15
CA VAL A 241 19.98 -0.21 -5.75
C VAL A 241 19.89 -0.82 -4.37
N ALA A 242 20.36 -2.06 -4.23
CA ALA A 242 20.27 -2.77 -2.98
C ALA A 242 21.54 -3.57 -2.65
N MET A 243 21.84 -3.64 -1.35
CA MET A 243 22.90 -4.45 -0.83
C MET A 243 22.63 -4.92 0.59
N ALA A 244 23.21 -6.05 0.96
CA ALA A 244 23.23 -6.56 2.32
C ALA A 244 24.62 -7.05 2.69
N VAL A 245 25.07 -6.71 3.90
CA VAL A 245 26.42 -7.03 4.41
C VAL A 245 26.34 -7.59 5.82
N GLY A 246 27.07 -8.66 6.08
CA GLY A 246 27.17 -9.24 7.43
C GLY A 246 27.56 -10.71 7.43
N ASN A 247 27.34 -11.37 8.57
CA ASN A 247 27.50 -12.81 8.74
C ASN A 247 26.26 -13.54 8.17
N LEU A 248 26.05 -13.40 6.84
CA LEU A 248 24.88 -13.90 6.14
C LEU A 248 25.00 -15.41 5.87
N GLU A 249 23.87 -16.10 5.88
CA GLU A 249 23.73 -17.48 5.43
C GLU A 249 22.89 -17.52 4.15
N ILE A 250 23.37 -18.23 3.15
CA ILE A 250 22.75 -18.35 1.83
C ILE A 250 22.30 -19.79 1.64
N ARG A 251 21.02 -19.96 1.27
CA ARG A 251 20.44 -21.25 0.90
C ARG A 251 19.89 -21.20 -0.52
N ASP A 252 20.42 -22.07 -1.39
CA ASP A 252 19.92 -22.23 -2.75
C ASP A 252 18.68 -23.14 -2.75
N LEU A 253 17.67 -22.78 -3.54
CA LEU A 253 16.49 -23.60 -3.78
C LEU A 253 16.81 -24.84 -4.64
N GLY A 254 17.90 -24.83 -5.41
CA GLY A 254 18.22 -25.89 -6.38
C GLY A 254 17.26 -25.90 -7.58
N ARG A 255 16.64 -24.77 -7.92
CA ARG A 255 15.74 -24.64 -9.07
C ARG A 255 16.52 -24.93 -10.37
N THR A 256 15.99 -25.79 -11.22
CA THR A 256 16.62 -26.18 -12.49
C THR A 256 16.35 -25.21 -13.64
N THR A 257 15.34 -24.32 -13.48
CA THR A 257 14.98 -23.26 -14.42
C THR A 257 15.49 -21.91 -13.94
N LYS A 258 15.76 -20.96 -14.84
CA LYS A 258 16.07 -19.58 -14.47
C LYS A 258 14.80 -18.85 -13.98
N PRO A 259 14.92 -17.84 -13.07
CA PRO A 259 16.18 -17.46 -12.40
C PRO A 259 16.57 -18.46 -11.32
N ALA A 260 17.85 -18.49 -10.95
CA ALA A 260 18.28 -19.11 -9.70
C ALA A 260 17.63 -18.37 -8.54
N VAL A 261 17.02 -19.09 -7.61
CA VAL A 261 16.36 -18.51 -6.42
C VAL A 261 17.14 -18.90 -5.17
N ARG A 262 17.57 -17.90 -4.40
CA ARG A 262 18.30 -18.10 -3.15
C ARG A 262 17.59 -17.37 -2.00
N LEU A 263 17.57 -17.99 -0.84
CA LEU A 263 17.22 -17.36 0.43
C LEU A 263 18.48 -16.87 1.11
N ILE A 264 18.45 -15.62 1.56
CA ILE A 264 19.50 -15.01 2.35
C ILE A 264 18.93 -14.56 3.69
N ALA A 265 19.58 -14.95 4.77
CA ALA A 265 19.16 -14.58 6.12
C ALA A 265 20.38 -14.39 7.02
N THR A 266 20.17 -13.84 8.22
CA THR A 266 21.18 -13.89 9.27
C THR A 266 21.46 -15.34 9.65
N LYS A 267 22.69 -15.61 10.09
CA LYS A 267 23.19 -16.96 10.35
C LYS A 267 22.25 -17.80 11.22
N GLY A 268 22.00 -19.04 10.78
CA GLY A 268 21.21 -20.04 11.50
C GLY A 268 19.71 -19.98 11.28
N LYS A 269 19.20 -19.10 10.38
CA LYS A 269 17.75 -18.90 10.15
C LYS A 269 17.22 -19.40 8.81
N THR A 270 18.08 -19.80 7.88
CA THR A 270 17.64 -20.20 6.53
C THR A 270 16.75 -21.45 6.51
N ASN A 271 16.78 -22.29 7.57
CA ASN A 271 15.87 -23.42 7.72
C ASN A 271 14.39 -23.02 7.82
N LEU A 272 14.08 -21.80 8.23
CA LEU A 272 12.73 -21.25 8.35
C LEU A 272 12.18 -20.72 7.01
N GLY A 273 12.99 -20.64 5.98
CA GLY A 273 12.60 -20.04 4.71
C GLY A 273 12.00 -21.01 3.68
N ALA A 274 11.75 -22.27 4.04
CA ALA A 274 11.27 -23.28 3.09
C ALA A 274 9.95 -22.91 2.40
N LEU A 275 8.97 -22.37 3.17
CA LEU A 275 7.69 -21.92 2.62
C LEU A 275 7.85 -20.69 1.70
N GLY A 276 8.74 -19.77 2.07
CA GLY A 276 9.05 -18.60 1.24
C GLY A 276 9.69 -19.00 -0.09
N LEU A 277 10.64 -19.93 -0.09
CA LEU A 277 11.26 -20.46 -1.30
C LEU A 277 10.26 -21.18 -2.22
N GLU A 278 9.36 -22.02 -1.63
CA GLU A 278 8.29 -22.69 -2.38
C GLU A 278 7.36 -21.67 -3.04
N ALA A 279 6.89 -20.67 -2.27
CA ALA A 279 6.01 -19.63 -2.79
C ALA A 279 6.69 -18.82 -3.90
N THR A 280 7.93 -18.38 -3.68
CA THR A 280 8.69 -17.60 -4.67
C THR A 280 8.82 -18.35 -5.98
N SER A 281 9.21 -19.62 -5.96
CA SER A 281 9.35 -20.42 -7.19
C SER A 281 8.04 -20.54 -7.94
N GLY A 282 6.96 -20.92 -7.25
CA GLY A 282 5.66 -21.10 -7.89
C GLY A 282 5.05 -19.80 -8.42
N LEU A 283 5.26 -18.69 -7.72
CA LEU A 283 4.75 -17.38 -8.12
C LEU A 283 5.53 -16.80 -9.32
N VAL A 284 6.87 -16.98 -9.38
CA VAL A 284 7.65 -16.59 -10.56
C VAL A 284 7.16 -17.33 -11.81
N ASP A 285 6.98 -18.65 -11.73
CA ASP A 285 6.47 -19.43 -12.87
C ASP A 285 5.08 -18.96 -13.33
N ALA A 286 4.21 -18.60 -12.39
CA ALA A 286 2.88 -18.10 -12.68
C ALA A 286 2.92 -16.69 -13.31
N LEU A 287 3.79 -15.79 -12.83
CA LEU A 287 3.97 -14.44 -13.37
C LEU A 287 4.58 -14.47 -14.79
N GLU A 288 5.65 -15.26 -15.02
CA GLU A 288 6.22 -15.44 -16.34
C GLU A 288 5.17 -15.92 -17.36
N LYS A 289 4.33 -16.87 -16.93
CA LYS A 289 3.24 -17.37 -17.78
C LYS A 289 2.20 -16.30 -18.06
N TRP A 290 1.86 -15.49 -17.07
CA TRP A 290 0.85 -14.44 -17.22
C TRP A 290 1.35 -13.31 -18.13
N PHE A 291 2.57 -12.79 -17.87
CA PHE A 291 3.17 -11.73 -18.69
C PHE A 291 3.64 -12.21 -20.06
N GLY A 292 3.95 -13.50 -20.21
CA GLY A 292 4.61 -14.00 -21.42
C GLY A 292 5.98 -13.34 -21.67
N ILE A 293 6.61 -12.84 -20.61
CA ILE A 293 7.93 -12.23 -20.56
C ILE A 293 8.69 -12.95 -19.46
N PRO A 294 9.86 -13.58 -19.74
CA PRO A 294 10.67 -14.20 -18.69
C PRO A 294 11.08 -13.21 -17.63
N TYR A 295 11.42 -13.71 -16.42
CA TYR A 295 11.99 -12.90 -15.36
C TYR A 295 13.20 -12.09 -15.88
N PRO A 296 13.20 -10.75 -15.69
CA PRO A 296 14.10 -9.89 -16.46
C PRO A 296 15.55 -9.85 -15.96
N TYR A 297 15.88 -10.46 -14.81
CA TYR A 297 17.17 -10.34 -14.14
C TYR A 297 17.91 -11.67 -14.06
N ASP A 298 19.21 -11.62 -13.72
CA ASP A 298 20.11 -12.78 -13.77
C ASP A 298 19.90 -13.76 -12.61
N LYS A 299 19.43 -13.30 -11.47
CA LYS A 299 19.14 -14.06 -10.25
C LYS A 299 17.96 -13.48 -9.47
N LEU A 300 17.48 -14.22 -8.51
CA LEU A 300 16.47 -13.77 -7.55
C LEU A 300 16.87 -14.20 -6.13
N ASP A 301 17.37 -13.28 -5.35
CA ASP A 301 17.60 -13.44 -3.94
C ASP A 301 16.41 -12.88 -3.16
N ILE A 302 15.90 -13.64 -2.20
CA ILE A 302 14.94 -13.20 -1.20
C ILE A 302 15.67 -13.07 0.14
N VAL A 303 15.67 -11.87 0.70
CA VAL A 303 16.50 -11.51 1.86
C VAL A 303 15.63 -11.26 3.08
N ALA A 304 15.86 -11.99 4.17
CA ALA A 304 15.20 -11.77 5.46
C ALA A 304 15.95 -10.72 6.29
N VAL A 305 15.34 -9.56 6.50
CA VAL A 305 15.93 -8.44 7.25
C VAL A 305 15.38 -8.42 8.68
N PRO A 306 16.22 -8.45 9.71
CA PRO A 306 15.79 -8.56 11.12
C PRO A 306 14.99 -7.37 11.64
N ASP A 307 15.26 -6.16 11.14
CA ASP A 307 14.52 -4.93 11.45
C ASP A 307 14.34 -4.12 10.19
N PHE A 308 13.08 -3.93 9.78
CA PHE A 308 12.71 -3.32 8.52
C PHE A 308 11.40 -2.54 8.69
N ALA A 309 11.40 -1.27 8.34
CA ALA A 309 10.23 -0.40 8.51
C ALA A 309 9.07 -0.82 7.59
N ALA A 310 9.35 -1.10 6.32
CA ALA A 310 8.41 -1.62 5.34
C ALA A 310 8.10 -3.11 5.57
N GLY A 311 7.18 -3.67 4.78
CA GLY A 311 6.91 -5.11 4.73
C GLY A 311 7.96 -5.84 3.92
N ALA A 312 8.21 -5.34 2.71
CA ALA A 312 9.21 -5.83 1.79
C ALA A 312 9.63 -4.70 0.83
N MET A 313 10.52 -4.99 -0.12
CA MET A 313 10.98 -4.07 -1.16
C MET A 313 11.44 -4.85 -2.37
N GLU A 314 10.99 -4.43 -3.54
CA GLU A 314 11.11 -5.10 -4.82
C GLU A 314 12.50 -5.08 -5.46
N ASN A 315 13.55 -4.60 -4.85
CA ASN A 315 14.87 -4.40 -5.48
C ASN A 315 15.24 -5.52 -6.46
N PRO A 316 15.47 -5.23 -7.76
CA PRO A 316 15.72 -6.24 -8.79
C PRO A 316 16.84 -7.20 -8.40
N GLY A 317 16.53 -8.49 -8.40
CA GLY A 317 17.49 -9.53 -8.06
C GLY A 317 17.87 -9.67 -6.58
N LEU A 318 17.44 -8.74 -5.70
CA LEU A 318 17.71 -8.76 -4.24
C LEU A 318 16.50 -8.25 -3.47
N VAL A 319 15.37 -8.96 -3.56
CA VAL A 319 14.12 -8.58 -2.91
C VAL A 319 14.25 -8.73 -1.40
N THR A 320 14.04 -7.64 -0.66
CA THR A 320 14.18 -7.63 0.80
C THR A 320 12.82 -7.78 1.48
N PHE A 321 12.78 -8.54 2.56
CA PHE A 321 11.56 -8.79 3.34
C PHE A 321 11.84 -8.59 4.83
N ARG A 322 10.90 -8.05 5.54
CA ARG A 322 10.91 -8.13 6.99
C ARG A 322 10.87 -9.60 7.43
N GLU A 323 11.76 -9.98 8.33
CA GLU A 323 12.05 -11.37 8.71
C GLU A 323 10.78 -12.18 9.01
N GLU A 324 9.81 -11.64 9.75
CA GLU A 324 8.59 -12.35 10.12
C GLU A 324 7.61 -12.58 8.94
N LEU A 325 7.80 -11.91 7.81
CA LEU A 325 7.00 -12.14 6.61
C LEU A 325 7.61 -13.20 5.69
N LEU A 326 8.91 -13.49 5.84
CA LEU A 326 9.61 -14.45 4.99
C LEU A 326 9.94 -15.76 5.71
N LEU A 327 10.37 -15.69 6.97
CA LEU A 327 10.82 -16.83 7.74
C LEU A 327 9.69 -17.38 8.62
N LEU A 328 9.05 -18.42 8.15
CA LEU A 328 7.98 -19.12 8.84
C LEU A 328 8.39 -20.56 9.15
N ASP A 329 8.13 -21.04 10.36
CA ASP A 329 8.30 -22.46 10.69
C ASP A 329 7.30 -23.31 9.89
N PRO A 330 7.74 -24.18 8.96
CA PRO A 330 6.83 -24.97 8.12
C PRO A 330 5.89 -25.88 8.92
N ALA A 331 6.33 -26.33 10.10
CA ALA A 331 5.55 -27.24 10.94
C ALA A 331 4.46 -26.52 11.75
N ARG A 332 4.61 -25.21 11.97
CA ARG A 332 3.80 -24.47 12.96
C ARG A 332 3.13 -23.21 12.44
N ALA A 333 3.56 -22.69 11.28
CA ALA A 333 3.03 -21.45 10.74
C ALA A 333 1.50 -21.50 10.58
N SER A 334 0.82 -20.47 11.10
CA SER A 334 -0.63 -20.31 10.93
C SER A 334 -1.01 -20.21 9.45
N VAL A 335 -2.23 -20.61 9.11
CA VAL A 335 -2.77 -20.45 7.75
C VAL A 335 -2.74 -18.98 7.34
N ARG A 336 -3.05 -18.08 8.27
CA ARG A 336 -3.02 -16.65 8.03
C ARG A 336 -1.60 -16.14 7.69
N ALA A 337 -0.58 -16.59 8.43
CA ALA A 337 0.81 -16.22 8.17
C ALA A 337 1.27 -16.70 6.77
N ARG A 338 0.95 -17.94 6.39
CA ARG A 338 1.26 -18.49 5.07
C ARG A 338 0.60 -17.73 3.93
N ARG A 339 -0.67 -17.32 4.07
CA ARG A 339 -1.36 -16.48 3.08
C ARG A 339 -0.74 -15.11 2.98
N SER A 340 -0.47 -14.46 4.12
CA SER A 340 0.19 -13.15 4.15
C SER A 340 1.56 -13.19 3.49
N GLN A 341 2.37 -14.24 3.76
CA GLN A 341 3.66 -14.46 3.11
C GLN A 341 3.49 -14.54 1.58
N ALA A 342 2.54 -15.36 1.11
CA ALA A 342 2.31 -15.52 -0.33
C ALA A 342 1.88 -14.21 -1.00
N TYR A 343 1.03 -13.40 -0.35
CA TYR A 343 0.60 -12.11 -0.88
C TYR A 343 1.78 -11.14 -1.00
N VAL A 344 2.58 -10.99 0.05
CA VAL A 344 3.73 -10.09 0.03
C VAL A 344 4.76 -10.54 -1.01
N ILE A 345 5.11 -11.83 -1.05
CA ILE A 345 6.02 -12.35 -2.08
C ILE A 345 5.48 -12.09 -3.49
N ALA A 346 4.17 -12.31 -3.73
CA ALA A 346 3.56 -12.08 -5.04
C ALA A 346 3.57 -10.60 -5.44
N HIS A 347 3.42 -9.70 -4.48
CA HIS A 347 3.52 -8.25 -4.67
C HIS A 347 4.91 -7.86 -5.16
N GLU A 348 5.95 -8.20 -4.38
CA GLU A 348 7.34 -7.88 -4.71
C GLU A 348 7.80 -8.52 -6.04
N LEU A 349 7.31 -9.72 -6.33
CA LEU A 349 7.62 -10.35 -7.61
C LEU A 349 6.88 -9.72 -8.79
N ALA A 350 5.69 -9.17 -8.60
CA ALA A 350 4.97 -8.46 -9.67
C ALA A 350 5.71 -7.18 -10.08
N HIS A 351 6.34 -6.50 -9.14
CA HIS A 351 7.16 -5.33 -9.39
C HIS A 351 8.32 -5.60 -10.33
N GLN A 352 8.84 -6.84 -10.41
CA GLN A 352 9.96 -7.16 -11.30
C GLN A 352 9.64 -6.83 -12.79
N TRP A 353 8.34 -6.73 -13.13
CA TRP A 353 7.85 -6.24 -14.44
C TRP A 353 7.27 -4.81 -14.33
N PHE A 354 6.44 -4.52 -13.29
CA PHE A 354 5.85 -3.20 -13.05
C PHE A 354 6.53 -2.50 -11.87
N GLY A 355 7.41 -1.58 -12.14
CA GLY A 355 8.28 -0.89 -11.21
C GLY A 355 9.74 -1.04 -11.61
N ASP A 356 10.18 -2.26 -11.94
CA ASP A 356 11.58 -2.58 -12.22
C ASP A 356 11.88 -2.62 -13.72
N LEU A 357 11.23 -3.50 -14.49
CA LEU A 357 11.44 -3.55 -15.94
C LEU A 357 10.99 -2.24 -16.59
N VAL A 358 9.79 -1.78 -16.25
CA VAL A 358 9.27 -0.46 -16.62
C VAL A 358 8.98 0.30 -15.33
N THR A 359 9.65 1.42 -15.12
CA THR A 359 9.55 2.23 -13.90
C THR A 359 8.66 3.45 -14.15
N ALA A 360 7.90 3.91 -13.16
CA ALA A 360 7.19 5.19 -13.24
C ALA A 360 8.18 6.34 -13.47
N ALA A 361 7.85 7.26 -14.38
CA ALA A 361 8.74 8.38 -14.73
C ALA A 361 8.88 9.39 -13.59
N TRP A 362 7.84 9.52 -12.75
CA TRP A 362 7.82 10.36 -11.55
C TRP A 362 6.88 9.78 -10.49
N TRP A 363 6.97 10.28 -9.28
CA TRP A 363 6.24 9.79 -8.11
C TRP A 363 4.72 10.02 -8.15
N ASP A 364 4.21 10.92 -9.00
CA ASP A 364 2.78 11.10 -9.23
C ASP A 364 2.12 9.88 -9.92
N ASP A 365 2.92 9.06 -10.60
CA ASP A 365 2.52 7.79 -11.20
C ASP A 365 2.91 6.56 -10.34
N LEU A 366 3.25 6.73 -9.07
CA LEU A 366 3.59 5.61 -8.14
C LEU A 366 2.51 4.52 -8.11
N TRP A 367 1.24 4.89 -8.27
CA TRP A 367 0.13 3.94 -8.34
C TRP A 367 0.27 2.92 -9.46
N LEU A 368 1.00 3.26 -10.52
CA LEU A 368 1.27 2.36 -11.64
C LEU A 368 2.14 1.18 -11.19
N ASN A 369 3.07 1.39 -10.27
CA ASN A 369 3.86 0.33 -9.64
C ASN A 369 3.01 -0.38 -8.59
N GLU A 370 2.60 0.31 -7.54
CA GLU A 370 2.00 -0.25 -6.33
C GLU A 370 0.58 -0.78 -6.52
N GLY A 371 -0.26 -0.01 -7.21
CA GLY A 371 -1.62 -0.44 -7.52
C GLY A 371 -1.65 -1.63 -8.45
N PHE A 372 -0.72 -1.69 -9.42
CA PHE A 372 -0.60 -2.83 -10.31
C PHE A 372 -0.07 -4.08 -9.57
N ALA A 373 0.96 -3.94 -8.74
CA ALA A 373 1.48 -5.05 -7.94
C ALA A 373 0.43 -5.57 -6.95
N THR A 374 -0.34 -4.69 -6.32
CA THR A 374 -1.46 -5.06 -5.44
C THR A 374 -2.57 -5.79 -6.19
N TRP A 375 -2.95 -5.36 -7.40
CA TRP A 375 -3.90 -6.07 -8.24
C TRP A 375 -3.35 -7.45 -8.64
N MET A 376 -2.08 -7.50 -9.08
CA MET A 376 -1.43 -8.72 -9.55
C MET A 376 -1.22 -9.72 -8.40
N GLN A 377 -0.89 -9.29 -7.18
CA GLN A 377 -0.69 -10.20 -6.05
C GLN A 377 -1.93 -11.07 -5.81
N HIS A 378 -3.11 -10.48 -5.83
CA HIS A 378 -4.35 -11.25 -5.63
C HIS A 378 -4.62 -12.18 -6.79
N ARG A 379 -4.39 -11.72 -8.00
CA ARG A 379 -4.59 -12.50 -9.21
C ARG A 379 -3.67 -13.70 -9.28
N ILE A 380 -2.39 -13.50 -9.04
CA ILE A 380 -1.38 -14.54 -9.23
C ILE A 380 -1.38 -15.56 -8.09
N VAL A 381 -1.67 -15.13 -6.85
CA VAL A 381 -1.88 -16.05 -5.74
C VAL A 381 -3.12 -16.92 -5.97
N ASP A 382 -4.20 -16.36 -6.53
CA ASP A 382 -5.39 -17.15 -6.88
C ASP A 382 -5.12 -18.18 -7.98
N GLN A 383 -4.26 -17.85 -8.95
CA GLN A 383 -3.83 -18.80 -9.99
C GLN A 383 -2.90 -19.89 -9.42
N TRP A 384 -1.95 -19.51 -8.58
CA TRP A 384 -0.98 -20.44 -7.99
C TRP A 384 -1.65 -21.36 -6.95
N ARG A 385 -2.48 -20.80 -6.09
CA ARG A 385 -3.13 -21.52 -4.99
C ARG A 385 -4.57 -21.03 -4.78
N PRO A 386 -5.53 -21.46 -5.64
CA PRO A 386 -6.93 -21.00 -5.60
C PRO A 386 -7.61 -21.17 -4.24
N SER A 387 -7.17 -22.18 -3.46
CA SER A 387 -7.68 -22.44 -2.11
C SER A 387 -7.44 -21.29 -1.11
N PHE A 388 -6.57 -20.32 -1.44
CA PHE A 388 -6.37 -19.13 -0.59
C PHE A 388 -7.50 -18.10 -0.73
N GLY A 389 -8.27 -18.13 -1.82
CA GLY A 389 -9.39 -17.22 -2.03
C GLY A 389 -8.99 -15.77 -2.27
N ALA A 390 -7.84 -15.55 -2.88
CA ALA A 390 -7.23 -14.23 -3.04
C ALA A 390 -8.11 -13.22 -3.79
N LYS A 391 -8.88 -13.67 -4.79
CA LYS A 391 -9.85 -12.79 -5.50
C LYS A 391 -10.93 -12.24 -4.59
N LEU A 392 -11.38 -13.02 -3.60
CA LEU A 392 -12.40 -12.57 -2.65
C LEU A 392 -11.81 -11.57 -1.63
N ASP A 393 -10.56 -11.78 -1.24
CA ASP A 393 -9.84 -10.86 -0.35
C ASP A 393 -9.62 -9.51 -1.06
N ALA A 394 -9.34 -9.48 -2.38
CA ALA A 394 -9.25 -8.26 -3.17
C ALA A 394 -10.56 -7.44 -3.16
N ILE A 395 -11.72 -8.10 -3.20
CA ILE A 395 -13.02 -7.42 -3.14
C ILE A 395 -13.22 -6.79 -1.75
N ALA A 396 -12.81 -7.46 -0.69
CA ALA A 396 -12.88 -6.91 0.65
C ALA A 396 -11.98 -5.68 0.81
N SER A 397 -10.75 -5.71 0.27
CA SER A 397 -9.82 -4.58 0.26
C SER A 397 -10.39 -3.39 -0.52
N ALA A 398 -10.89 -3.62 -1.74
CA ALA A 398 -11.54 -2.58 -2.55
C ALA A 398 -12.73 -1.92 -1.83
N ASN A 399 -13.55 -2.71 -1.12
CA ASN A 399 -14.64 -2.16 -0.31
C ASN A 399 -14.13 -1.37 0.91
N GLY A 400 -13.01 -1.76 1.49
CA GLY A 400 -12.38 -1.07 2.61
C GLY A 400 -11.86 0.32 2.23
N VAL A 401 -11.11 0.42 1.15
CA VAL A 401 -10.48 1.68 0.72
C VAL A 401 -11.49 2.74 0.27
N MET A 402 -12.70 2.34 -0.16
CA MET A 402 -13.77 3.29 -0.46
C MET A 402 -14.12 4.18 0.73
N ASP A 403 -13.85 3.74 1.95
CA ASP A 403 -14.09 4.52 3.15
C ASP A 403 -13.07 5.66 3.32
N LEU A 404 -11.81 5.39 2.97
CA LEU A 404 -10.74 6.38 2.94
C LEU A 404 -10.95 7.37 1.78
N ASP A 405 -11.26 6.85 0.59
CA ASP A 405 -11.46 7.68 -0.62
C ASP A 405 -12.66 8.64 -0.52
N ALA A 406 -13.61 8.36 0.38
CA ALA A 406 -14.76 9.25 0.62
C ALA A 406 -14.47 10.42 1.57
N LEU A 407 -13.29 10.50 2.15
CA LEU A 407 -12.89 11.61 3.01
C LEU A 407 -12.59 12.86 2.18
N VAL A 408 -12.85 14.03 2.76
CA VAL A 408 -12.45 15.33 2.17
C VAL A 408 -10.92 15.46 2.16
N SER A 409 -10.28 14.91 3.17
CA SER A 409 -8.82 14.90 3.34
C SER A 409 -8.11 13.87 2.45
N ALA A 410 -8.85 12.98 1.78
CA ALA A 410 -8.28 12.02 0.84
C ALA A 410 -7.61 12.71 -0.35
N ARG A 411 -6.54 12.09 -0.87
CA ARG A 411 -5.88 12.54 -2.10
C ARG A 411 -6.41 11.84 -3.34
N ARG A 412 -6.11 12.40 -4.50
CA ARG A 412 -6.29 11.72 -5.79
C ARG A 412 -5.24 10.59 -5.93
N ILE A 413 -5.51 9.59 -6.76
CA ILE A 413 -4.49 8.58 -7.09
C ILE A 413 -3.31 9.29 -7.79
N ARG A 414 -3.58 9.98 -8.90
CA ARG A 414 -2.59 10.76 -9.64
C ARG A 414 -2.60 12.20 -9.11
N GLN A 415 -1.73 12.45 -8.15
CA GLN A 415 -1.55 13.76 -7.53
C GLN A 415 -0.12 14.23 -7.75
N PRO A 416 0.11 15.49 -8.15
CA PRO A 416 1.46 16.02 -8.27
C PRO A 416 2.27 15.81 -6.98
N VAL A 417 3.52 15.37 -7.15
CA VAL A 417 4.50 15.17 -6.09
C VAL A 417 5.66 16.13 -6.36
N THR A 418 5.86 17.08 -5.47
CA THR A 418 6.85 18.15 -5.61
C THR A 418 7.89 18.17 -4.49
N THR A 419 7.66 17.36 -3.45
CA THR A 419 8.54 17.29 -2.28
C THR A 419 8.78 15.83 -1.86
N THR A 420 9.89 15.60 -1.14
CA THR A 420 10.21 14.31 -0.52
C THR A 420 9.09 13.83 0.42
N SER A 421 8.51 14.75 1.19
CA SER A 421 7.39 14.42 2.10
C SER A 421 6.19 13.89 1.34
N GLU A 422 5.81 14.55 0.24
CA GLU A 422 4.68 14.10 -0.60
C GLU A 422 4.96 12.76 -1.27
N ALA A 423 6.22 12.48 -1.66
CA ALA A 423 6.61 11.18 -2.19
C ALA A 423 6.38 10.07 -1.15
N HIS A 424 6.79 10.28 0.10
CA HIS A 424 6.54 9.32 1.19
C HIS A 424 5.05 9.19 1.55
N GLU A 425 4.29 10.29 1.52
CA GLU A 425 2.84 10.27 1.76
C GLU A 425 2.05 9.55 0.65
N ALA A 426 2.66 9.34 -0.51
CA ALA A 426 2.00 8.63 -1.61
C ALA A 426 1.87 7.12 -1.38
N PHE A 427 2.58 6.54 -0.40
CA PHE A 427 2.46 5.13 0.00
C PHE A 427 1.28 4.91 0.96
N ASP A 428 0.07 5.00 0.46
CA ASP A 428 -1.17 4.87 1.21
C ASP A 428 -2.21 3.98 0.52
N GLY A 429 -3.34 3.73 1.19
CA GLY A 429 -4.41 2.91 0.64
C GLY A 429 -4.98 3.41 -0.69
N ILE A 430 -4.81 4.69 -1.02
CA ILE A 430 -5.25 5.24 -2.31
C ILE A 430 -4.35 4.74 -3.44
N THR A 431 -3.05 4.75 -3.25
CA THR A 431 -2.10 4.19 -4.23
C THR A 431 -2.28 2.69 -4.40
N TYR A 432 -2.30 1.94 -3.29
CA TYR A 432 -2.33 0.48 -3.30
C TYR A 432 -3.72 -0.06 -3.66
N GLU A 433 -4.70 0.12 -2.78
CA GLU A 433 -5.99 -0.57 -2.87
C GLU A 433 -6.96 0.10 -3.87
N LYS A 434 -7.06 1.45 -3.88
CA LYS A 434 -7.90 2.13 -4.89
C LYS A 434 -7.27 1.96 -6.27
N GLY A 435 -5.93 2.11 -6.40
CA GLY A 435 -5.21 1.85 -7.64
C GLY A 435 -5.52 0.46 -8.19
N ALA A 436 -5.36 -0.59 -7.36
CA ALA A 436 -5.69 -1.97 -7.72
C ALA A 436 -7.17 -2.17 -8.10
N ALA A 437 -8.09 -1.54 -7.38
CA ALA A 437 -9.52 -1.65 -7.65
C ALA A 437 -9.94 -0.98 -8.97
N VAL A 438 -9.29 0.14 -9.32
CA VAL A 438 -9.49 0.81 -10.63
C VAL A 438 -8.95 -0.06 -11.75
N ILE A 439 -7.74 -0.63 -11.61
CA ILE A 439 -7.16 -1.59 -12.58
C ILE A 439 -8.12 -2.78 -12.76
N ALA A 440 -8.63 -3.36 -11.68
CA ALA A 440 -9.59 -4.45 -11.74
C ALA A 440 -10.91 -4.04 -12.44
N THR A 441 -11.36 -2.80 -12.27
CA THR A 441 -12.54 -2.26 -12.96
C THR A 441 -12.30 -2.14 -14.45
N ILE A 442 -11.14 -1.63 -14.86
CA ILE A 442 -10.73 -1.54 -16.27
C ILE A 442 -10.67 -2.93 -16.89
N GLU A 443 -9.99 -3.89 -16.24
CA GLU A 443 -9.88 -5.27 -16.71
C GLU A 443 -11.27 -5.88 -17.00
N ARG A 444 -12.21 -5.76 -16.06
CA ARG A 444 -13.57 -6.29 -16.24
C ARG A 444 -14.31 -5.62 -17.38
N TRP A 445 -14.13 -4.32 -17.52
CA TRP A 445 -14.81 -3.51 -18.55
C TRP A 445 -14.35 -3.82 -19.97
N ILE A 446 -13.03 -4.05 -20.18
CA ILE A 446 -12.47 -4.36 -21.50
C ILE A 446 -12.26 -5.86 -21.75
N GLY A 447 -12.36 -6.69 -20.72
CA GLY A 447 -12.15 -8.13 -20.73
C GLY A 447 -10.70 -8.55 -20.49
N GLU A 448 -10.52 -9.67 -19.78
CA GLU A 448 -9.23 -10.17 -19.27
C GLU A 448 -8.17 -10.34 -20.36
N ASP A 449 -8.50 -11.00 -21.49
CA ASP A 449 -7.53 -11.23 -22.55
C ASP A 449 -7.10 -9.94 -23.26
N THR A 450 -8.02 -8.98 -23.40
CA THR A 450 -7.75 -7.67 -23.99
C THR A 450 -6.84 -6.87 -23.07
N PHE A 451 -7.17 -6.84 -21.79
CA PHE A 451 -6.34 -6.18 -20.77
C PHE A 451 -4.92 -6.75 -20.76
N ARG A 452 -4.78 -8.08 -20.71
CA ARG A 452 -3.47 -8.74 -20.73
C ARG A 452 -2.65 -8.41 -21.98
N ARG A 453 -3.26 -8.34 -23.17
CA ARG A 453 -2.57 -7.92 -24.40
C ARG A 453 -2.02 -6.51 -24.27
N GLY A 454 -2.87 -5.53 -23.89
CA GLY A 454 -2.44 -4.14 -23.75
C GLY A 454 -1.33 -3.96 -22.72
N VAL A 455 -1.41 -4.66 -21.57
CA VAL A 455 -0.34 -4.70 -20.57
C VAL A 455 0.98 -5.25 -21.16
N ASN A 456 0.92 -6.34 -21.90
CA ASN A 456 2.12 -6.95 -22.50
C ASN A 456 2.75 -6.07 -23.57
N ASP A 457 1.93 -5.37 -24.37
CA ASP A 457 2.41 -4.43 -25.36
C ASP A 457 3.12 -3.24 -24.69
N TYR A 458 2.53 -2.67 -23.63
CA TYR A 458 3.15 -1.63 -22.83
C TYR A 458 4.51 -2.04 -22.26
N LEU A 459 4.61 -3.24 -21.66
CA LEU A 459 5.86 -3.73 -21.06
C LEU A 459 6.96 -3.94 -22.09
N ARG A 460 6.63 -4.48 -23.27
CA ARG A 460 7.62 -4.71 -24.33
C ARG A 460 8.12 -3.42 -24.96
N GLU A 461 7.26 -2.45 -25.18
CA GLU A 461 7.63 -1.16 -25.78
C GLU A 461 8.50 -0.30 -24.85
N ASN A 462 8.28 -0.43 -23.54
CA ASN A 462 8.95 0.39 -22.55
C ASN A 462 9.98 -0.36 -21.68
N ALA A 463 10.33 -1.61 -22.05
CA ALA A 463 11.28 -2.41 -21.29
C ALA A 463 12.60 -1.65 -21.02
N HIS A 464 13.07 -1.68 -19.77
CA HIS A 464 14.26 -0.99 -19.26
C HIS A 464 14.22 0.54 -19.36
N LYS A 465 13.02 1.13 -19.47
CA LYS A 465 12.80 2.58 -19.49
C LYS A 465 11.90 3.01 -18.34
N SER A 466 11.86 4.31 -18.11
CA SER A 466 10.82 4.94 -17.30
C SER A 466 9.69 5.43 -18.21
N ALA A 467 8.44 5.33 -17.73
CA ALA A 467 7.25 5.70 -18.49
C ALA A 467 6.17 6.33 -17.59
N HIS A 468 5.44 7.31 -18.14
CA HIS A 468 4.23 7.81 -17.50
C HIS A 468 3.06 6.83 -17.69
N ALA A 469 2.09 6.87 -16.78
CA ALA A 469 0.90 6.02 -16.80
C ALA A 469 0.10 6.13 -18.10
N ASP A 470 0.14 7.27 -18.77
CA ASP A 470 -0.53 7.48 -20.08
C ASP A 470 -0.09 6.48 -21.16
N LYS A 471 1.13 5.94 -21.06
CA LYS A 471 1.59 4.89 -21.97
C LYS A 471 0.85 3.58 -21.80
N LEU A 472 0.56 3.18 -20.54
CA LEU A 472 -0.26 2.01 -20.26
C LEU A 472 -1.70 2.24 -20.71
N LEU A 473 -2.29 3.39 -20.38
CA LEU A 473 -3.67 3.71 -20.73
C LEU A 473 -3.84 3.72 -22.27
N SER A 474 -2.92 4.34 -23.01
CA SER A 474 -2.93 4.33 -24.49
C SER A 474 -2.80 2.91 -25.07
N ALA A 475 -1.98 2.04 -24.47
CA ALA A 475 -1.87 0.64 -24.91
C ALA A 475 -3.18 -0.12 -24.69
N LEU A 476 -3.89 0.16 -23.59
CA LEU A 476 -5.22 -0.40 -23.29
C LEU A 476 -6.31 0.16 -24.22
N ASP A 477 -6.27 1.45 -24.55
CA ASP A 477 -7.14 2.07 -25.57
C ASP A 477 -6.99 1.35 -26.91
N HIS A 478 -5.75 1.18 -27.34
CA HIS A 478 -5.44 0.51 -28.61
C HIS A 478 -5.89 -0.95 -28.63
N ALA A 479 -5.61 -1.70 -27.55
CA ALA A 479 -5.95 -3.10 -27.45
C ALA A 479 -7.47 -3.36 -27.39
N SER A 480 -8.26 -2.43 -26.81
CA SER A 480 -9.68 -2.59 -26.56
C SER A 480 -10.59 -1.88 -27.58
N GLY A 481 -10.10 -0.83 -28.22
CA GLY A 481 -10.90 0.08 -29.02
C GLY A 481 -11.89 0.92 -28.20
N LYS A 482 -11.73 0.97 -26.87
CA LYS A 482 -12.50 1.81 -25.94
C LYS A 482 -11.62 2.94 -25.42
N ASP A 483 -12.22 4.03 -24.99
CA ASP A 483 -11.51 5.15 -24.35
C ASP A 483 -11.25 4.85 -22.85
N VAL A 484 -10.26 3.96 -22.62
CA VAL A 484 -9.83 3.57 -21.27
C VAL A 484 -9.19 4.75 -20.55
N THR A 485 -8.47 5.59 -21.28
CA THR A 485 -7.83 6.79 -20.77
C THR A 485 -8.85 7.72 -20.14
N GLN A 486 -9.96 8.04 -20.82
CA GLN A 486 -11.00 8.89 -20.28
C GLN A 486 -11.67 8.24 -19.06
N MET A 487 -12.02 6.96 -19.14
CA MET A 487 -12.65 6.24 -18.04
C MET A 487 -11.74 6.24 -16.80
N ALA A 488 -10.49 5.86 -16.96
CA ALA A 488 -9.51 5.81 -15.87
C ALA A 488 -9.30 7.19 -15.23
N SER A 489 -9.17 8.25 -16.02
CA SER A 489 -8.97 9.63 -15.53
C SER A 489 -10.07 10.07 -14.59
N THR A 490 -11.32 9.58 -14.77
CA THR A 490 -12.43 9.91 -13.85
C THR A 490 -12.20 9.38 -12.43
N TYR A 491 -11.35 8.36 -12.24
CA TYR A 491 -10.96 7.80 -10.94
C TYR A 491 -9.57 8.25 -10.49
N LEU A 492 -8.63 8.40 -11.42
CA LEU A 492 -7.23 8.71 -11.12
C LEU A 492 -7.06 10.17 -10.68
N ASP A 493 -7.76 11.08 -11.32
CA ASP A 493 -7.60 12.53 -11.15
C ASP A 493 -8.59 13.13 -10.14
N HIS A 494 -9.43 12.29 -9.52
CA HIS A 494 -10.44 12.73 -8.58
C HIS A 494 -10.52 11.85 -7.34
N THR A 495 -10.89 12.47 -6.23
CA THR A 495 -11.23 11.79 -4.97
C THR A 495 -12.68 11.37 -4.96
N GLY A 496 -13.03 10.43 -4.11
CA GLY A 496 -14.40 10.03 -3.87
C GLY A 496 -14.82 8.77 -4.60
N VAL A 497 -15.99 8.29 -4.23
CA VAL A 497 -16.57 7.02 -4.68
C VAL A 497 -17.93 7.27 -5.28
N PRO A 498 -18.24 6.76 -6.49
CA PRO A 498 -19.60 6.84 -7.03
C PRO A 498 -20.58 6.04 -6.17
N LEU A 499 -21.72 6.62 -5.84
CA LEU A 499 -22.90 5.93 -5.29
C LEU A 499 -23.93 5.79 -6.40
N VAL A 500 -24.17 4.56 -6.81
CA VAL A 500 -25.16 4.23 -7.84
C VAL A 500 -26.49 3.91 -7.18
N SER A 501 -27.53 4.67 -7.51
CA SER A 501 -28.91 4.36 -7.17
C SER A 501 -29.58 3.67 -8.36
N VAL A 502 -30.44 2.69 -8.06
CA VAL A 502 -31.14 1.89 -9.06
C VAL A 502 -32.62 1.94 -8.78
N ALA A 503 -33.38 2.56 -9.67
CA ALA A 503 -34.82 2.60 -9.63
C ALA A 503 -35.39 1.58 -10.62
N LEU A 504 -35.98 0.50 -10.11
CA LEU A 504 -36.57 -0.58 -10.91
C LEU A 504 -38.04 -0.22 -11.28
N GLU A 505 -38.32 -0.22 -12.56
CA GLU A 505 -39.66 -0.15 -13.09
C GLU A 505 -39.98 -1.39 -13.91
N CYS A 506 -41.21 -1.86 -13.77
CA CYS A 506 -41.72 -3.03 -14.49
C CYS A 506 -42.92 -2.70 -15.33
N ASP A 507 -42.82 -2.93 -16.62
CA ASP A 507 -44.01 -2.89 -17.53
C ASP A 507 -44.94 -4.05 -17.22
N ARG A 508 -46.23 -3.90 -17.43
CA ARG A 508 -47.24 -4.92 -17.11
C ARG A 508 -46.87 -6.29 -17.70
N GLY A 509 -45.90 -6.98 -17.08
CA GLY A 509 -45.58 -8.39 -17.29
C GLY A 509 -44.54 -8.74 -18.36
N ALA A 510 -43.97 -7.81 -19.13
CA ALA A 510 -43.13 -8.16 -20.28
C ALA A 510 -41.64 -7.77 -20.16
N ARG A 511 -41.37 -6.62 -19.57
CA ARG A 511 -40.00 -6.09 -19.46
C ARG A 511 -39.82 -5.33 -18.14
N TRP A 512 -38.57 -5.28 -17.67
CA TRP A 512 -38.16 -4.33 -16.67
C TRP A 512 -37.13 -3.39 -17.23
N HIS A 513 -37.10 -2.20 -16.70
CA HIS A 513 -35.96 -1.29 -16.86
C HIS A 513 -35.59 -0.73 -15.50
N ALA A 514 -34.31 -0.49 -15.34
CA ALA A 514 -33.76 0.14 -14.16
C ALA A 514 -33.06 1.43 -14.60
N GLU A 515 -33.60 2.55 -14.15
CA GLU A 515 -32.88 3.80 -14.24
C GLU A 515 -31.76 3.81 -13.23
N VAL A 516 -30.51 3.99 -13.70
CA VAL A 516 -29.30 4.08 -12.87
C VAL A 516 -28.78 5.50 -12.89
N GLN A 517 -28.53 6.04 -11.72
CA GLN A 517 -27.99 7.38 -11.51
C GLN A 517 -26.80 7.32 -10.58
N GLN A 518 -25.88 8.27 -10.68
CA GLN A 518 -24.75 8.38 -9.77
C GLN A 518 -24.75 9.71 -9.01
N GLU A 519 -24.29 9.63 -7.79
CA GLU A 519 -23.90 10.76 -6.94
C GLU A 519 -22.61 10.39 -6.18
N PRO A 520 -21.83 11.34 -5.65
CA PRO A 520 -20.74 10.99 -4.75
C PRO A 520 -21.25 10.32 -3.47
N TRP A 521 -20.66 9.17 -3.08
CA TRP A 521 -20.95 8.56 -1.80
C TRP A 521 -20.35 9.40 -0.68
N ARG A 522 -21.20 9.86 0.25
CA ARG A 522 -20.79 10.72 1.37
C ARG A 522 -21.26 10.10 2.69
N PRO A 523 -20.33 9.80 3.62
CA PRO A 523 -20.70 9.43 4.98
C PRO A 523 -21.47 10.56 5.69
N LEU A 524 -22.30 10.20 6.67
CA LEU A 524 -23.00 11.14 7.54
C LEU A 524 -21.99 12.11 8.20
N GLY A 525 -22.22 13.40 8.09
CA GLY A 525 -21.34 14.44 8.63
C GLY A 525 -20.21 14.86 7.71
N SER A 526 -20.08 14.26 6.52
CA SER A 526 -19.10 14.71 5.52
C SER A 526 -19.31 16.18 5.18
N LYS A 527 -18.21 16.93 5.17
CA LYS A 527 -18.15 18.35 4.80
C LYS A 527 -17.67 18.53 3.35
N ALA A 528 -17.70 17.46 2.55
CA ALA A 528 -17.34 17.54 1.15
C ALA A 528 -18.23 18.56 0.43
N PRO A 529 -17.65 19.50 -0.36
CA PRO A 529 -18.42 20.44 -1.15
C PRO A 529 -19.31 19.70 -2.15
N GLU A 530 -20.37 20.32 -2.61
CA GLU A 530 -21.10 19.83 -3.77
C GLU A 530 -20.12 19.77 -4.93
N SER A 531 -20.05 18.61 -5.59
CA SER A 531 -19.16 18.39 -6.72
C SER A 531 -20.00 18.13 -7.96
N GLU A 532 -19.64 18.80 -9.04
CA GLU A 532 -20.17 18.50 -10.36
C GLU A 532 -19.43 17.32 -11.02
N HIS A 533 -18.41 16.74 -10.34
CA HIS A 533 -17.68 15.60 -10.85
C HIS A 533 -18.52 14.33 -10.89
N SER A 534 -18.37 13.58 -11.97
CA SER A 534 -18.92 12.23 -12.12
C SER A 534 -17.92 11.28 -12.74
N TRP A 535 -18.18 10.02 -12.58
CA TRP A 535 -17.33 8.94 -13.06
C TRP A 535 -17.94 8.28 -14.31
N THR A 536 -17.11 7.69 -15.14
CA THR A 536 -17.57 6.71 -16.13
C THR A 536 -17.63 5.35 -15.42
N VAL A 537 -18.85 4.93 -15.05
CA VAL A 537 -19.07 3.73 -14.23
C VAL A 537 -19.67 2.61 -15.08
N PRO A 538 -19.00 1.47 -15.25
CA PRO A 538 -19.61 0.28 -15.85
C PRO A 538 -20.56 -0.37 -14.85
N VAL A 539 -21.85 -0.13 -14.98
CA VAL A 539 -22.88 -0.66 -14.08
C VAL A 539 -23.44 -1.96 -14.65
N CYS A 540 -23.29 -3.05 -13.89
CA CYS A 540 -23.81 -4.36 -14.25
C CYS A 540 -24.83 -4.84 -13.22
N VAL A 541 -26.09 -5.00 -13.62
CA VAL A 541 -27.19 -5.45 -12.76
C VAL A 541 -27.44 -6.94 -13.00
N LEU A 542 -27.33 -7.73 -11.94
CA LEU A 542 -27.72 -9.15 -11.91
C LEU A 542 -29.17 -9.27 -11.45
N ALA A 543 -29.96 -10.01 -12.18
CA ALA A 543 -31.36 -10.30 -11.84
C ALA A 543 -31.70 -11.75 -12.17
N PRO A 544 -32.73 -12.35 -11.54
CA PRO A 544 -33.23 -13.68 -11.90
C PRO A 544 -33.88 -13.65 -13.28
N ASP A 545 -33.75 -14.77 -14.00
CA ASP A 545 -34.49 -14.98 -15.25
C ASP A 545 -36.01 -15.07 -15.02
N PRO A 546 -36.84 -14.61 -15.99
CA PRO A 546 -38.27 -14.78 -15.90
C PRO A 546 -38.67 -16.26 -15.80
N PRO A 547 -39.70 -16.60 -15.02
CA PRO A 547 -40.22 -17.97 -14.95
C PRO A 547 -40.54 -18.51 -16.33
N GLY A 548 -40.04 -19.72 -16.67
CA GLY A 548 -40.34 -20.39 -17.93
C GLY A 548 -39.47 -20.02 -19.13
N THR A 549 -38.48 -19.13 -18.98
CA THR A 549 -37.48 -18.87 -20.02
C THR A 549 -36.44 -20.00 -20.06
N LYS A 550 -36.13 -20.53 -21.24
CA LYS A 550 -34.97 -21.40 -21.47
C LYS A 550 -33.71 -20.51 -21.55
N THR A 551 -33.12 -20.29 -20.43
CA THR A 551 -31.85 -19.53 -20.29
C THR A 551 -30.71 -20.48 -19.95
N ASP A 552 -29.52 -19.94 -19.68
CA ASP A 552 -28.39 -20.74 -19.27
C ASP A 552 -28.70 -21.53 -17.95
N LYS A 553 -27.80 -22.42 -17.59
CA LYS A 553 -27.96 -23.26 -16.39
C LYS A 553 -27.99 -22.46 -15.07
N SER A 554 -27.67 -21.17 -15.10
CA SER A 554 -27.60 -20.32 -13.91
C SER A 554 -28.97 -19.77 -13.45
N GLY A 555 -29.95 -19.67 -14.36
CA GLY A 555 -31.26 -19.08 -14.07
C GLY A 555 -31.22 -17.58 -13.74
N LYS A 556 -30.20 -16.90 -14.16
CA LYS A 556 -29.94 -15.44 -13.90
C LYS A 556 -29.23 -14.81 -15.08
N LYS A 557 -29.40 -13.49 -15.20
CA LYS A 557 -28.83 -12.70 -16.27
C LYS A 557 -28.20 -11.43 -15.71
N THR A 558 -27.04 -11.07 -16.26
CA THR A 558 -26.39 -9.79 -16.04
C THR A 558 -26.63 -8.88 -17.24
N GLU A 559 -27.12 -7.68 -17.00
CA GLU A 559 -27.27 -6.63 -18.00
C GLU A 559 -26.40 -5.44 -17.58
N CYS A 560 -25.62 -4.89 -18.51
CA CYS A 560 -24.67 -3.84 -18.23
C CYS A 560 -24.94 -2.59 -19.07
N ALA A 561 -24.61 -1.42 -18.50
CA ALA A 561 -24.59 -0.15 -19.21
C ALA A 561 -23.46 0.73 -18.62
N ASP A 562 -22.86 1.54 -19.46
CA ASP A 562 -21.91 2.55 -19.03
C ASP A 562 -22.67 3.79 -18.58
N LEU A 563 -22.51 4.15 -17.30
CA LEU A 563 -23.10 5.34 -16.70
C LEU A 563 -22.09 6.49 -16.82
N ALA A 564 -22.41 7.44 -17.66
CA ALA A 564 -21.61 8.64 -17.85
C ALA A 564 -22.29 9.87 -17.21
N TRP A 565 -21.63 11.02 -17.27
CA TRP A 565 -22.10 12.28 -16.72
C TRP A 565 -23.49 12.69 -17.24
N GLY A 566 -24.32 13.17 -16.32
CA GLY A 566 -25.46 14.06 -16.60
C GLY A 566 -26.70 13.41 -17.16
N ALA A 567 -26.68 12.11 -17.45
CA ALA A 567 -27.89 11.41 -17.93
C ALA A 567 -28.03 10.07 -17.19
N PRO A 568 -29.24 9.73 -16.72
CA PRO A 568 -29.50 8.38 -16.26
C PRO A 568 -29.31 7.40 -17.42
N SER A 569 -28.67 6.28 -17.14
CA SER A 569 -28.59 5.17 -18.09
C SER A 569 -29.69 4.15 -17.79
N LEU A 570 -30.19 3.47 -18.83
CA LEU A 570 -31.18 2.43 -18.66
C LEU A 570 -30.54 1.06 -18.82
N VAL A 571 -30.62 0.26 -17.76
CA VAL A 571 -30.38 -1.18 -17.83
C VAL A 571 -31.72 -1.87 -17.96
N ALA A 572 -31.92 -2.72 -18.95
CA ALA A 572 -33.23 -3.31 -19.24
C ALA A 572 -33.14 -4.83 -19.45
N GLY A 573 -34.16 -5.54 -19.00
CA GLY A 573 -34.28 -6.99 -19.16
C GLY A 573 -35.70 -7.47 -19.38
N ARG A 574 -35.89 -8.80 -19.43
CA ARG A 574 -37.20 -9.43 -19.61
C ARG A 574 -37.77 -9.89 -18.27
N GLY A 575 -39.08 -9.75 -18.12
CA GLY A 575 -39.86 -10.12 -16.91
C GLY A 575 -39.51 -9.17 -15.74
N CYS A 576 -40.39 -9.07 -14.75
CA CYS A 576 -40.11 -8.25 -13.55
C CYS A 576 -39.34 -9.09 -12.53
N PRO A 577 -38.09 -8.70 -12.17
CA PRO A 577 -37.27 -9.47 -11.25
C PRO A 577 -37.78 -9.35 -9.81
N THR A 578 -37.72 -10.43 -9.07
CA THR A 578 -38.07 -10.46 -7.65
C THR A 578 -36.97 -9.93 -6.72
N TRP A 579 -35.76 -9.86 -7.21
CA TRP A 579 -34.58 -9.28 -6.55
C TRP A 579 -33.58 -8.79 -7.61
N MET A 580 -32.60 -7.94 -7.22
CA MET A 580 -31.51 -7.52 -8.07
C MET A 580 -30.25 -7.26 -7.27
N HIS A 581 -29.10 -7.41 -7.91
CA HIS A 581 -27.79 -7.01 -7.37
C HIS A 581 -27.13 -5.99 -8.32
N PRO A 582 -27.02 -4.72 -7.93
CA PRO A 582 -26.58 -3.65 -8.83
C PRO A 582 -25.11 -3.62 -9.20
N ASN A 583 -24.26 -4.45 -8.61
CA ASN A 583 -22.81 -4.53 -8.92
C ASN A 583 -22.42 -6.00 -9.11
N ALA A 584 -22.86 -6.58 -10.22
CA ALA A 584 -22.62 -8.01 -10.51
C ALA A 584 -21.14 -8.34 -10.66
N ASP A 585 -20.35 -7.42 -11.21
CA ASP A 585 -18.95 -7.65 -11.59
C ASP A 585 -17.96 -7.11 -10.56
N GLY A 586 -18.43 -6.41 -9.51
CA GLY A 586 -17.58 -5.88 -8.46
C GLY A 586 -16.69 -4.70 -8.91
N ALA A 587 -17.19 -3.82 -9.79
CA ALA A 587 -16.51 -2.57 -10.16
C ALA A 587 -16.45 -1.58 -8.99
N TYR A 588 -15.56 -0.59 -9.08
CA TYR A 588 -15.28 0.36 -8.00
C TYR A 588 -16.39 1.42 -7.86
N TYR A 589 -17.49 1.05 -7.24
CA TYR A 589 -18.58 1.94 -6.82
C TYR A 589 -19.41 1.36 -5.69
N ARG A 590 -20.08 2.22 -4.94
CA ARG A 590 -21.12 1.85 -3.98
C ARG A 590 -22.47 1.81 -4.68
N PHE A 591 -23.40 1.02 -4.16
CA PHE A 591 -24.78 1.07 -4.56
C PHE A 591 -25.74 1.13 -3.37
N VAL A 592 -26.94 1.63 -3.60
CA VAL A 592 -28.01 1.66 -2.61
C VAL A 592 -29.26 1.00 -3.15
N LEU A 593 -29.88 0.17 -2.33
CA LEU A 593 -31.21 -0.41 -2.57
C LEU A 593 -32.17 0.07 -1.47
N PRO A 594 -33.46 0.31 -1.79
CA PRO A 594 -34.49 0.47 -0.77
C PRO A 594 -34.49 -0.72 0.20
N GLU A 595 -34.79 -0.50 1.51
CA GLU A 595 -34.75 -1.56 2.55
C GLU A 595 -35.51 -2.83 2.13
N ALA A 596 -36.68 -2.67 1.48
CA ALA A 596 -37.49 -3.81 1.04
C ALA A 596 -36.79 -4.65 -0.05
N ASP A 597 -36.12 -4.00 -1.00
CA ASP A 597 -35.42 -4.70 -2.10
C ASP A 597 -34.08 -5.28 -1.62
N LEU A 598 -33.39 -4.62 -0.71
CA LEU A 598 -32.23 -5.16 -0.01
C LEU A 598 -32.58 -6.49 0.69
N LEU A 599 -33.71 -6.54 1.41
CA LEU A 599 -34.16 -7.75 2.10
C LEU A 599 -34.56 -8.86 1.12
N LYS A 600 -35.20 -8.54 -0.01
CA LYS A 600 -35.48 -9.52 -1.07
C LYS A 600 -34.19 -10.11 -1.63
N THR A 601 -33.18 -9.27 -1.91
CA THR A 601 -31.89 -9.71 -2.43
C THR A 601 -31.13 -10.55 -1.40
N ALA A 602 -31.13 -10.14 -0.12
CA ALA A 602 -30.52 -10.92 0.96
C ALA A 602 -31.19 -12.30 1.15
N ASN A 603 -32.51 -12.37 1.00
CA ASN A 603 -33.24 -13.65 1.05
C ASN A 603 -32.94 -14.55 -0.17
N ALA A 604 -32.55 -13.96 -1.28
CA ALA A 604 -32.13 -14.68 -2.50
C ALA A 604 -30.62 -15.01 -2.49
N ARG A 605 -29.88 -14.85 -1.37
CA ARG A 605 -28.43 -15.02 -1.27
C ARG A 605 -27.87 -16.31 -1.86
N ALA A 606 -28.64 -17.41 -1.82
CA ALA A 606 -28.22 -18.68 -2.42
C ALA A 606 -28.05 -18.59 -3.95
N GLN A 607 -28.64 -17.57 -4.58
CA GLN A 607 -28.48 -17.28 -6.01
C GLN A 607 -27.30 -16.32 -6.27
N LEU A 608 -26.72 -15.69 -5.24
CA LEU A 608 -25.55 -14.83 -5.32
C LEU A 608 -24.28 -15.64 -5.11
N ASP A 609 -23.24 -15.33 -5.85
CA ASP A 609 -21.91 -15.86 -5.54
C ASP A 609 -21.31 -15.21 -4.28
N VAL A 610 -20.13 -15.67 -3.86
CA VAL A 610 -19.50 -15.18 -2.63
C VAL A 610 -19.16 -13.69 -2.73
N ALA A 611 -18.64 -13.26 -3.88
CA ALA A 611 -18.26 -11.87 -4.14
C ALA A 611 -19.49 -10.93 -4.05
N GLN A 612 -20.59 -11.35 -4.64
CA GLN A 612 -21.85 -10.60 -4.61
C GLN A 612 -22.45 -10.52 -3.20
N ARG A 613 -22.30 -11.58 -2.38
CA ARG A 613 -22.74 -11.56 -0.97
C ARG A 613 -21.90 -10.61 -0.12
N ILE A 614 -20.56 -10.60 -0.33
CA ILE A 614 -19.66 -9.63 0.32
C ILE A 614 -20.06 -8.21 -0.09
N SER A 615 -20.23 -7.97 -1.38
CA SER A 615 -20.63 -6.68 -1.93
C SER A 615 -21.98 -6.20 -1.37
N LEU A 616 -23.00 -7.07 -1.30
CA LEU A 616 -24.32 -6.74 -0.75
C LEU A 616 -24.22 -6.26 0.70
N LEU A 617 -23.52 -6.98 1.55
CA LEU A 617 -23.35 -6.62 2.97
C LEU A 617 -22.54 -5.33 3.15
N SER A 618 -21.46 -5.17 2.38
CA SER A 618 -20.62 -3.98 2.41
C SER A 618 -21.40 -2.73 1.97
N ASN A 619 -22.21 -2.83 0.90
CA ASN A 619 -23.00 -1.73 0.41
C ASN A 619 -24.21 -1.41 1.31
N ALA A 620 -24.84 -2.41 1.93
CA ALA A 620 -25.86 -2.18 2.96
C ALA A 620 -25.27 -1.40 4.15
N TRP A 621 -24.06 -1.74 4.60
CA TRP A 621 -23.37 -1.00 5.65
C TRP A 621 -22.95 0.42 5.20
N ALA A 622 -22.48 0.58 3.97
CA ALA A 622 -22.16 1.89 3.40
C ALA A 622 -23.41 2.79 3.31
N ALA A 623 -24.56 2.21 2.97
CA ALA A 623 -25.86 2.93 2.97
C ALA A 623 -26.27 3.38 4.37
N VAL A 624 -25.99 2.59 5.41
CA VAL A 624 -26.18 3.01 6.82
C VAL A 624 -25.26 4.18 7.15
N ARG A 625 -23.99 4.09 6.78
CA ARG A 625 -23.00 5.14 7.07
C ARG A 625 -23.27 6.45 6.35
N SER A 626 -23.91 6.43 5.20
CA SER A 626 -24.37 7.63 4.49
C SER A 626 -25.77 8.12 4.89
N GLY A 627 -26.43 7.42 5.83
CA GLY A 627 -27.80 7.78 6.27
C GLY A 627 -28.90 7.44 5.27
N LYS A 628 -28.56 6.81 4.14
CA LYS A 628 -29.55 6.34 3.15
C LYS A 628 -30.34 5.13 3.65
N LEU A 629 -29.81 4.43 4.66
CA LEU A 629 -30.45 3.28 5.31
C LEU A 629 -30.36 3.43 6.83
N ALA A 630 -31.42 3.08 7.55
CA ALA A 630 -31.41 3.09 9.01
C ALA A 630 -30.51 1.95 9.54
N SER A 631 -29.76 2.21 10.64
CA SER A 631 -28.83 1.23 11.24
C SER A 631 -29.48 -0.10 11.62
N ARG A 632 -30.79 -0.07 12.01
CA ARG A 632 -31.59 -1.27 12.30
C ARG A 632 -31.73 -2.24 11.12
N ALA A 633 -31.57 -1.78 9.89
CA ALA A 633 -31.71 -2.65 8.71
C ALA A 633 -30.64 -3.75 8.69
N MET A 634 -29.45 -3.50 9.26
CA MET A 634 -28.42 -4.53 9.40
C MET A 634 -28.88 -5.68 10.30
N LEU A 635 -29.65 -5.41 11.34
CA LEU A 635 -30.20 -6.44 12.24
C LEU A 635 -31.23 -7.34 11.53
N LYS A 636 -31.84 -6.86 10.45
CA LYS A 636 -32.80 -7.63 9.62
C LYS A 636 -32.11 -8.39 8.51
N VAL A 637 -31.01 -7.87 7.96
CA VAL A 637 -30.25 -8.50 6.86
C VAL A 637 -29.39 -9.64 7.36
N MET A 638 -28.64 -9.44 8.46
CA MET A 638 -27.65 -10.39 8.95
C MET A 638 -28.19 -11.78 9.29
N PRO A 639 -29.38 -11.95 9.88
CA PRO A 639 -29.94 -13.28 10.16
C PRO A 639 -30.07 -14.19 8.92
N GLY A 640 -30.23 -13.59 7.75
CA GLY A 640 -30.21 -14.30 6.49
C GLY A 640 -28.94 -15.09 6.21
N PHE A 641 -27.83 -14.77 6.88
CA PHE A 641 -26.50 -15.34 6.68
C PHE A 641 -26.01 -16.23 7.83
N ASP A 642 -26.90 -16.66 8.74
CA ASP A 642 -26.50 -17.47 9.90
C ASP A 642 -25.85 -18.82 9.52
N ASP A 643 -26.19 -19.37 8.37
CA ASP A 643 -25.66 -20.62 7.82
C ASP A 643 -24.66 -20.42 6.65
N GLU A 644 -24.14 -19.21 6.50
CA GLU A 644 -23.20 -18.83 5.42
C GLU A 644 -21.91 -19.68 5.46
N PRO A 645 -21.57 -20.45 4.42
CA PRO A 645 -20.39 -21.31 4.44
C PRO A 645 -19.09 -20.55 4.14
N ALA A 646 -19.15 -19.42 3.41
CA ALA A 646 -17.96 -18.72 2.96
C ALA A 646 -17.34 -17.89 4.08
N ARG A 647 -16.06 -18.14 4.35
CA ARG A 647 -15.24 -17.44 5.35
C ARG A 647 -15.34 -15.92 5.21
N GLN A 648 -15.13 -15.42 4.00
CA GLN A 648 -15.04 -13.97 3.74
C GLN A 648 -16.37 -13.24 4.04
N VAL A 649 -17.49 -13.87 3.79
CA VAL A 649 -18.82 -13.30 4.13
C VAL A 649 -19.00 -13.24 5.65
N VAL A 650 -18.54 -14.27 6.38
CA VAL A 650 -18.60 -14.28 7.85
C VAL A 650 -17.65 -13.22 8.43
N GLU A 651 -16.45 -13.07 7.86
CA GLU A 651 -15.51 -12.00 8.23
C GLU A 651 -16.12 -10.61 7.98
N GLN A 652 -16.81 -10.40 6.86
CA GLN A 652 -17.53 -9.16 6.58
C GLN A 652 -18.61 -8.87 7.65
N ILE A 653 -19.41 -9.87 8.00
CA ILE A 653 -20.45 -9.74 9.04
C ILE A 653 -19.83 -9.40 10.41
N THR A 654 -18.79 -10.13 10.80
CA THR A 654 -18.15 -9.91 12.11
C THR A 654 -17.41 -8.58 12.17
N GLY A 655 -16.82 -8.12 11.05
CA GLY A 655 -16.23 -6.78 10.94
C GLY A 655 -17.26 -5.67 11.10
N ILE A 656 -18.43 -5.80 10.45
CA ILE A 656 -19.54 -4.84 10.62
C ILE A 656 -20.05 -4.85 12.07
N LEU A 657 -20.22 -6.03 12.68
CA LEU A 657 -20.62 -6.14 14.08
C LEU A 657 -19.59 -5.51 15.03
N GLY A 658 -18.29 -5.69 14.74
CA GLY A 658 -17.21 -5.03 15.48
C GLY A 658 -17.33 -3.50 15.44
N THR A 659 -17.52 -2.95 14.24
CA THR A 659 -17.71 -1.50 14.06
C THR A 659 -19.00 -1.01 14.75
N MET A 660 -20.11 -1.72 14.61
CA MET A 660 -21.36 -1.38 15.30
C MET A 660 -21.17 -1.39 16.83
N SER A 661 -20.42 -2.36 17.37
CA SER A 661 -20.12 -2.46 18.81
C SER A 661 -19.37 -1.23 19.34
N ILE A 662 -18.50 -0.64 18.53
CA ILE A 662 -17.72 0.54 18.89
C ILE A 662 -18.54 1.82 18.71
N VAL A 663 -19.21 1.95 17.57
CA VAL A 663 -19.81 3.22 17.14
C VAL A 663 -21.25 3.39 17.63
N LEU A 664 -22.09 2.35 17.52
CA LEU A 664 -23.55 2.46 17.65
C LEU A 664 -24.12 1.90 18.96
N VAL A 665 -23.39 0.99 19.62
CA VAL A 665 -23.90 0.25 20.79
C VAL A 665 -23.45 0.93 22.08
N ASP A 666 -24.41 1.58 22.77
CA ASP A 666 -24.23 2.09 24.13
C ASP A 666 -24.33 0.96 25.18
N ASP A 667 -24.07 1.30 26.44
CA ASP A 667 -24.07 0.30 27.53
C ASP A 667 -25.44 -0.30 27.76
N ASP A 668 -26.52 0.45 27.54
CA ASP A 668 -27.90 -0.05 27.70
C ASP A 668 -28.28 -1.06 26.63
N ALA A 669 -27.84 -0.83 25.39
CA ALA A 669 -28.08 -1.72 24.25
C ALA A 669 -27.17 -2.96 24.27
N ARG A 670 -26.04 -2.92 25.00
CA ARG A 670 -25.01 -3.94 25.00
C ARG A 670 -25.48 -5.34 25.35
N PRO A 671 -26.29 -5.55 26.37
CA PRO A 671 -26.80 -6.90 26.68
C PRO A 671 -27.64 -7.51 25.54
N ALA A 672 -28.43 -6.68 24.85
CA ALA A 672 -29.21 -7.14 23.70
C ALA A 672 -28.32 -7.41 22.49
N PHE A 673 -27.28 -6.59 22.26
CA PHE A 673 -26.30 -6.78 21.20
C PHE A 673 -25.49 -8.08 21.41
N ARG A 674 -25.04 -8.36 22.63
CA ARG A 674 -24.35 -9.63 22.94
C ARG A 674 -25.22 -10.84 22.58
N ARG A 675 -26.52 -10.82 22.96
CA ARG A 675 -27.48 -11.88 22.58
C ARG A 675 -27.64 -11.96 21.05
N PHE A 676 -27.68 -10.84 20.36
CA PHE A 676 -27.78 -10.82 18.90
C PHE A 676 -26.58 -11.52 18.24
N VAL A 677 -25.35 -11.18 18.65
CA VAL A 677 -24.11 -11.78 18.13
C VAL A 677 -24.07 -13.27 18.46
N SER A 678 -24.34 -13.65 19.72
CA SER A 678 -24.35 -15.05 20.15
C SER A 678 -25.34 -15.87 19.34
N ALA A 679 -26.55 -15.37 19.11
CA ALA A 679 -27.57 -16.06 18.30
C ALA A 679 -27.12 -16.34 16.86
N ARG A 680 -26.27 -15.47 16.27
CA ARG A 680 -25.72 -15.63 14.90
C ARG A 680 -24.58 -16.65 14.82
N LEU A 681 -23.76 -16.77 15.88
CA LEU A 681 -22.47 -17.46 15.81
C LEU A 681 -22.39 -18.75 16.65
N ALA A 682 -23.28 -18.94 17.65
CA ALA A 682 -23.19 -20.08 18.58
C ALA A 682 -23.20 -21.46 17.90
N LYS A 683 -24.05 -21.65 16.87
CA LYS A 683 -24.11 -22.91 16.10
C LYS A 683 -22.78 -23.17 15.40
N ARG A 684 -22.18 -22.12 14.82
CA ARG A 684 -20.91 -22.19 14.10
C ARG A 684 -19.73 -22.41 15.05
N LYS A 685 -19.70 -21.71 16.18
CA LYS A 685 -18.73 -21.98 17.27
C LYS A 685 -18.74 -23.45 17.65
N LYS A 686 -19.95 -24.02 17.90
CA LYS A 686 -20.08 -25.45 18.25
C LYS A 686 -19.57 -26.39 17.13
N ALA A 687 -19.77 -26.03 15.87
CA ALA A 687 -19.35 -26.85 14.74
C ALA A 687 -17.82 -26.83 14.53
N LEU A 688 -17.18 -25.66 14.69
CA LEU A 688 -15.74 -25.46 14.49
C LEU A 688 -14.90 -25.89 15.70
N GLY A 689 -15.37 -25.60 16.93
CA GLY A 689 -14.62 -25.86 18.17
C GLY A 689 -13.28 -25.14 18.22
N TRP A 690 -12.42 -25.50 19.15
CA TRP A 690 -11.06 -24.97 19.35
C TRP A 690 -9.98 -25.80 18.65
N VAL A 691 -10.21 -27.07 18.44
CA VAL A 691 -9.23 -28.01 17.87
C VAL A 691 -9.54 -28.25 16.39
N PRO A 692 -8.56 -28.07 15.49
CA PRO A 692 -8.74 -28.43 14.09
C PRO A 692 -9.15 -29.89 13.92
N LYS A 693 -10.03 -30.17 12.97
CA LYS A 693 -10.40 -31.55 12.61
C LYS A 693 -9.31 -32.18 11.75
N LYS A 694 -9.21 -33.50 11.74
CA LYS A 694 -8.14 -34.21 11.02
C LYS A 694 -8.15 -33.94 9.50
N ASP A 695 -9.30 -33.71 8.92
CA ASP A 695 -9.49 -33.44 7.49
C ASP A 695 -9.18 -31.99 7.10
N GLU A 696 -9.09 -31.06 8.06
CA GLU A 696 -8.76 -29.66 7.79
C GLU A 696 -7.31 -29.49 7.28
N ALA A 697 -6.39 -30.34 7.69
CA ALA A 697 -4.97 -30.27 7.30
C ALA A 697 -4.75 -30.40 5.77
N SER A 698 -5.66 -31.07 5.06
CA SER A 698 -5.63 -31.24 3.60
C SER A 698 -6.53 -30.26 2.84
N GLY A 699 -7.29 -29.40 3.57
CA GLY A 699 -8.24 -28.46 3.01
C GLY A 699 -7.64 -27.10 2.61
N SER A 700 -8.53 -26.14 2.32
CA SER A 700 -8.17 -24.77 1.97
C SER A 700 -7.54 -23.97 3.12
N GLY A 701 -7.69 -24.44 4.37
CA GLY A 701 -7.37 -23.69 5.58
C GLY A 701 -8.42 -22.64 5.96
N ASP A 702 -9.52 -22.54 5.23
CA ASP A 702 -10.59 -21.59 5.53
C ASP A 702 -11.23 -21.82 6.90
N ASP A 703 -11.37 -23.09 7.31
CA ASP A 703 -11.92 -23.42 8.63
C ASP A 703 -11.03 -22.92 9.78
N ALA A 704 -9.71 -22.90 9.62
CA ALA A 704 -8.79 -22.35 10.63
C ALA A 704 -9.01 -20.85 10.84
N ILE A 705 -9.09 -20.09 9.74
CA ILE A 705 -9.34 -18.64 9.78
C ILE A 705 -10.77 -18.36 10.26
N LEU A 706 -11.75 -19.11 9.79
CA LEU A 706 -13.14 -18.98 10.21
C LEU A 706 -13.32 -19.28 11.69
N ARG A 707 -12.65 -20.31 12.22
CA ARG A 707 -12.58 -20.64 13.66
C ARG A 707 -12.11 -19.45 14.46
N ARG A 708 -10.96 -18.89 14.07
CA ARG A 708 -10.40 -17.69 14.72
C ARG A 708 -11.39 -16.55 14.72
N THR A 709 -12.03 -16.24 13.58
CA THR A 709 -13.00 -15.15 13.44
C THR A 709 -14.23 -15.36 14.32
N VAL A 710 -14.79 -16.56 14.32
CA VAL A 710 -15.99 -16.91 15.12
C VAL A 710 -15.69 -16.89 16.61
N LEU A 711 -14.58 -17.49 17.03
CA LEU A 711 -14.18 -17.53 18.44
C LEU A 711 -13.88 -16.11 18.96
N TRP A 712 -13.19 -15.29 18.16
CA TRP A 712 -12.96 -13.90 18.50
C TRP A 712 -14.29 -13.14 18.68
N ALA A 713 -15.22 -13.25 17.75
CA ALA A 713 -16.50 -12.56 17.84
C ALA A 713 -17.36 -13.06 19.01
N MET A 714 -17.32 -14.36 19.33
CA MET A 714 -18.00 -14.92 20.50
C MET A 714 -17.38 -14.41 21.82
N GLY A 715 -16.06 -14.34 21.89
CA GLY A 715 -15.38 -13.84 23.10
C GLY A 715 -15.41 -12.32 23.24
N GLU A 716 -15.11 -11.58 22.13
CA GLU A 716 -14.99 -10.11 22.19
C GLU A 716 -16.33 -9.39 22.06
N LEU A 717 -17.22 -9.81 21.14
CA LEU A 717 -18.46 -9.10 20.85
C LEU A 717 -19.66 -9.65 21.63
N ALA A 718 -19.80 -10.98 21.74
CA ALA A 718 -20.85 -11.63 22.48
C ALA A 718 -20.53 -11.75 23.98
N GLU A 719 -19.26 -11.65 24.37
CA GLU A 719 -18.77 -11.89 25.73
C GLU A 719 -19.28 -13.22 26.33
N ASP A 720 -19.21 -14.27 25.47
CA ASP A 720 -19.68 -15.60 25.85
C ASP A 720 -18.73 -16.22 26.88
N GLU A 721 -19.18 -16.34 28.13
CA GLU A 721 -18.37 -16.84 29.22
C GLU A 721 -17.77 -18.23 28.97
N ALA A 722 -18.48 -19.09 28.26
CA ALA A 722 -17.95 -20.42 27.94
C ALA A 722 -16.74 -20.29 26.99
N THR A 723 -16.84 -19.42 25.97
CA THR A 723 -15.74 -19.15 25.07
C THR A 723 -14.53 -18.57 25.79
N LEU A 724 -14.76 -17.64 26.74
CA LEU A 724 -13.67 -17.02 27.52
C LEU A 724 -12.95 -18.03 28.42
N ARG A 725 -13.69 -18.94 29.09
CA ARG A 725 -13.08 -20.01 29.88
C ARG A 725 -12.29 -20.99 29.03
N GLU A 726 -12.88 -21.43 27.90
CA GLU A 726 -12.20 -22.30 26.95
C GLU A 726 -10.92 -21.66 26.38
N ALA A 727 -10.96 -20.35 26.11
CA ALA A 727 -9.81 -19.58 25.66
C ALA A 727 -8.67 -19.60 26.71
N ASP A 728 -9.00 -19.45 27.99
CA ASP A 728 -8.01 -19.50 29.07
C ASP A 728 -7.33 -20.89 29.14
N GLU A 729 -8.10 -21.97 29.03
CA GLU A 729 -7.55 -23.32 29.00
C GLU A 729 -6.59 -23.53 27.82
N VAL A 730 -6.92 -23.03 26.65
CA VAL A 730 -6.07 -23.12 25.45
C VAL A 730 -4.82 -22.26 25.58
N ALA A 731 -4.97 -21.04 26.13
CA ALA A 731 -3.84 -20.15 26.37
C ALA A 731 -2.85 -20.72 27.39
N MET A 732 -3.33 -21.37 28.47
CA MET A 732 -2.46 -22.03 29.45
C MET A 732 -1.68 -23.20 28.82
N LYS A 733 -2.27 -23.97 27.92
CA LYS A 733 -1.54 -25.01 27.18
C LYS A 733 -0.44 -24.42 26.32
N TRP A 734 -0.76 -23.34 25.58
CA TRP A 734 0.22 -22.65 24.75
C TRP A 734 1.37 -22.06 25.59
N LEU A 735 1.09 -21.46 26.73
CA LEU A 735 2.11 -20.90 27.64
C LEU A 735 3.03 -21.99 28.20
N ALA A 736 2.53 -23.21 28.40
CA ALA A 736 3.33 -24.35 28.81
C ALA A 736 4.18 -24.91 27.67
N ASP A 737 3.60 -25.07 26.51
CA ASP A 737 4.26 -25.53 25.27
C ASP A 737 3.57 -24.95 24.03
N PRO A 738 4.13 -23.91 23.38
CA PRO A 738 3.57 -23.33 22.18
C PRO A 738 3.32 -24.31 21.04
N ALA A 739 4.07 -25.42 20.96
CA ALA A 739 3.89 -26.42 19.93
C ALA A 739 2.67 -27.33 20.14
N SER A 740 2.08 -27.32 21.33
CA SER A 740 0.91 -28.15 21.67
C SER A 740 -0.42 -27.61 21.15
N VAL A 741 -0.45 -26.37 20.63
CA VAL A 741 -1.66 -25.67 20.20
C VAL A 741 -1.52 -25.21 18.75
N ASP A 742 -2.57 -25.39 17.95
CA ASP A 742 -2.66 -24.82 16.60
C ASP A 742 -2.47 -23.30 16.64
N ALA A 743 -1.64 -22.76 15.74
CA ALA A 743 -1.24 -21.34 15.78
C ALA A 743 -2.41 -20.37 15.56
N ASP A 744 -3.40 -20.70 14.70
CA ASP A 744 -4.58 -19.87 14.49
C ASP A 744 -5.51 -19.90 15.71
N ALA A 745 -5.64 -21.05 16.39
CA ALA A 745 -6.38 -21.18 17.64
C ALA A 745 -5.65 -20.46 18.81
N ALA A 746 -4.33 -20.58 18.90
CA ALA A 746 -3.51 -19.91 19.91
C ALA A 746 -3.65 -18.38 19.82
N ALA A 747 -3.66 -17.82 18.60
CA ALA A 747 -3.79 -16.40 18.37
C ALA A 747 -5.06 -15.80 19.00
N VAL A 748 -6.21 -16.46 18.85
CA VAL A 748 -7.47 -16.00 19.44
C VAL A 748 -7.57 -16.34 20.93
N ALA A 749 -7.05 -17.47 21.34
CA ALA A 749 -7.09 -17.89 22.74
C ALA A 749 -6.31 -16.93 23.64
N LEU A 750 -5.08 -16.60 23.26
CA LEU A 750 -4.23 -15.67 23.99
C LEU A 750 -4.87 -14.25 24.08
N ASP A 751 -5.44 -13.81 22.98
CA ASP A 751 -6.14 -12.52 22.90
C ASP A 751 -7.32 -12.45 23.90
N LEU A 752 -8.12 -13.50 23.99
CA LEU A 752 -9.31 -13.54 24.84
C LEU A 752 -8.99 -13.85 26.31
N ALA A 753 -7.99 -14.70 26.57
CA ALA A 753 -7.63 -15.14 27.92
C ALA A 753 -7.01 -14.04 28.78
N SER A 754 -6.45 -12.99 28.18
CA SER A 754 -5.88 -11.85 28.91
C SER A 754 -6.93 -10.95 29.54
N ARG A 755 -8.18 -10.98 29.08
CA ARG A 755 -9.23 -10.00 29.47
C ARG A 755 -9.41 -9.85 30.96
N HIS A 756 -9.65 -10.95 31.67
CA HIS A 756 -9.93 -10.97 33.11
C HIS A 756 -8.76 -11.51 33.95
N ALA A 757 -7.60 -11.68 33.29
CA ALA A 757 -6.41 -12.20 33.97
C ALA A 757 -5.70 -11.11 34.79
N GLY A 758 -4.99 -11.54 35.83
CA GLY A 758 -4.20 -10.66 36.69
C GLY A 758 -2.75 -10.51 36.23
N ALA A 759 -1.94 -9.84 37.07
CA ALA A 759 -0.53 -9.52 36.80
C ALA A 759 0.34 -10.74 36.44
N ALA A 760 0.08 -11.88 37.05
CA ALA A 760 0.80 -13.12 36.77
C ALA A 760 0.72 -13.53 35.28
N ARG A 761 -0.42 -13.25 34.61
CA ARG A 761 -0.55 -13.49 33.15
C ARG A 761 0.32 -12.56 32.33
N LEU A 762 0.44 -11.30 32.71
CA LEU A 762 1.35 -10.36 32.04
C LEU A 762 2.80 -10.85 32.16
N ASP A 763 3.22 -11.28 33.35
CA ASP A 763 4.57 -11.82 33.54
C ASP A 763 4.83 -13.07 32.69
N GLN A 764 3.82 -13.98 32.60
CA GLN A 764 3.90 -15.16 31.73
C GLN A 764 4.06 -14.78 30.25
N LEU A 765 3.28 -13.80 29.75
CA LEU A 765 3.34 -13.34 28.36
C LEU A 765 4.67 -12.65 28.05
N VAL A 766 5.20 -11.86 28.99
CA VAL A 766 6.54 -11.25 28.87
C VAL A 766 7.61 -12.34 28.78
N ALA A 767 7.55 -13.34 29.66
CA ALA A 767 8.48 -14.48 29.62
C ALA A 767 8.37 -15.25 28.30
N ALA A 768 7.14 -15.49 27.80
CA ALA A 768 6.89 -16.14 26.52
C ALA A 768 7.45 -15.34 25.35
N ALA A 769 7.27 -14.00 25.34
CA ALA A 769 7.82 -13.13 24.29
C ALA A 769 9.37 -13.14 24.28
N ARG A 770 10.00 -13.17 25.46
CA ARG A 770 11.47 -13.27 25.60
C ARG A 770 12.02 -14.64 25.21
N GLY A 771 11.31 -15.70 25.55
CA GLY A 771 11.69 -17.09 25.27
C GLY A 771 11.22 -17.62 23.93
N ALA A 772 10.57 -16.81 23.11
CA ALA A 772 9.96 -17.24 21.85
C ALA A 772 11.02 -17.77 20.87
N LYS A 773 10.79 -18.97 20.35
CA LYS A 773 11.66 -19.61 19.35
C LYS A 773 11.37 -19.15 17.93
N THR A 774 10.17 -18.64 17.67
CA THR A 774 9.73 -18.10 16.39
C THR A 774 9.26 -16.67 16.54
N LYS A 775 9.33 -15.89 15.46
CA LYS A 775 8.76 -14.54 15.44
C LYS A 775 7.25 -14.56 15.63
N GLU A 776 6.57 -15.57 15.07
CA GLU A 776 5.12 -15.72 15.24
C GLU A 776 4.73 -15.89 16.71
N ASP A 777 5.41 -16.77 17.47
CA ASP A 777 5.15 -16.93 18.90
C ASP A 777 5.37 -15.62 19.68
N ARG A 778 6.45 -14.89 19.35
CA ARG A 778 6.72 -13.59 19.96
C ARG A 778 5.61 -12.57 19.67
N ILE A 779 5.16 -12.49 18.43
CA ILE A 779 4.07 -11.59 18.02
C ILE A 779 2.76 -11.97 18.74
N LEU A 780 2.45 -13.25 18.87
CA LEU A 780 1.26 -13.71 19.60
C LEU A 780 1.29 -13.26 21.06
N ALA A 781 2.43 -13.44 21.75
CA ALA A 781 2.61 -13.00 23.12
C ALA A 781 2.48 -11.47 23.26
N LEU A 782 3.12 -10.68 22.36
CA LEU A 782 3.04 -9.22 22.38
C LEU A 782 1.59 -8.72 22.19
N ARG A 783 0.85 -9.30 21.24
CA ARG A 783 -0.55 -8.95 21.00
C ARG A 783 -1.44 -9.26 22.18
N ALA A 784 -1.24 -10.41 22.83
CA ALA A 784 -2.01 -10.82 23.98
C ALA A 784 -1.86 -9.87 25.18
N MET A 785 -0.72 -9.19 25.32
CA MET A 785 -0.49 -8.19 26.37
C MET A 785 -1.42 -6.97 26.27
N THR A 786 -2.07 -6.75 25.14
CA THR A 786 -3.05 -5.66 24.97
C THR A 786 -4.49 -6.09 25.24
N GLY A 787 -4.71 -7.32 25.67
CA GLY A 787 -6.03 -7.91 25.91
C GLY A 787 -6.62 -7.64 27.29
N PHE A 788 -5.87 -7.05 28.22
CA PHE A 788 -6.33 -6.82 29.59
C PHE A 788 -7.49 -5.80 29.66
N ASP A 789 -8.52 -6.12 30.46
CA ASP A 789 -9.59 -5.19 30.80
C ASP A 789 -9.18 -4.25 31.96
N ASP A 790 -8.10 -4.57 32.69
CA ASP A 790 -7.52 -3.73 33.72
C ASP A 790 -6.59 -2.67 33.13
N ASP A 791 -6.96 -1.41 33.26
CA ASP A 791 -6.24 -0.27 32.68
C ASP A 791 -4.80 -0.15 33.18
N ALA A 792 -4.54 -0.51 34.46
CA ALA A 792 -3.20 -0.45 35.03
C ALA A 792 -2.29 -1.56 34.48
N LEU A 793 -2.82 -2.77 34.27
CA LEU A 793 -2.08 -3.86 33.63
C LEU A 793 -1.81 -3.57 32.15
N LEU A 794 -2.80 -3.00 31.45
CA LEU A 794 -2.61 -2.58 30.07
C LEU A 794 -1.53 -1.48 29.97
N GLY A 795 -1.55 -0.49 30.89
CA GLY A 795 -0.51 0.54 30.94
C GLY A 795 0.89 -0.07 31.12
N LYS A 796 1.06 -1.00 32.07
CA LYS A 796 2.33 -1.72 32.28
C LYS A 796 2.77 -2.52 31.04
N ALA A 797 1.82 -3.14 30.33
CA ALA A 797 2.14 -3.84 29.09
C ALA A 797 2.63 -2.88 28.01
N LEU A 798 2.00 -1.71 27.90
CA LEU A 798 2.41 -0.67 26.95
C LEU A 798 3.78 -0.06 27.30
N ASP A 799 4.13 0.06 28.58
CA ASP A 799 5.43 0.58 29.02
C ASP A 799 6.60 -0.25 28.49
N LEU A 800 6.39 -1.53 28.18
CA LEU A 800 7.41 -2.35 27.54
C LEU A 800 7.82 -1.78 26.16
N ALA A 801 6.89 -1.12 25.47
CA ALA A 801 7.17 -0.49 24.20
C ALA A 801 8.26 0.63 24.30
N LEU A 802 8.49 1.18 25.47
CA LEU A 802 9.53 2.20 25.70
C LEU A 802 10.90 1.59 25.99
N THR A 803 11.00 0.29 26.26
CA THR A 803 12.26 -0.42 26.54
C THR A 803 12.94 -0.90 25.26
N ASP A 804 14.24 -1.19 25.33
CA ASP A 804 14.99 -1.73 24.19
C ASP A 804 14.62 -3.18 23.84
N GLU A 805 13.78 -3.83 24.65
CA GLU A 805 13.28 -5.18 24.36
C GLU A 805 12.32 -5.22 23.18
N ILE A 806 11.63 -4.11 22.90
CA ILE A 806 10.68 -3.97 21.79
C ILE A 806 11.32 -3.13 20.70
N ARG A 807 11.51 -3.73 19.54
CA ARG A 807 12.04 -3.03 18.35
C ARG A 807 11.05 -2.01 17.81
N PRO A 808 11.49 -0.97 17.10
CA PRO A 808 10.59 0.02 16.52
C PRO A 808 9.45 -0.59 15.69
N HIS A 809 9.73 -1.52 14.79
CA HIS A 809 8.68 -2.17 13.98
C HIS A 809 7.74 -3.07 14.79
N GLU A 810 8.16 -3.60 15.96
CA GLU A 810 7.31 -4.44 16.82
C GLU A 810 6.28 -3.63 17.62
N MET A 811 6.45 -2.30 17.73
CA MET A 811 5.50 -1.44 18.47
C MET A 811 4.08 -1.53 17.94
N ARG A 812 3.90 -1.85 16.65
CA ARG A 812 2.58 -2.12 16.05
C ARG A 812 1.81 -3.25 16.74
N TYR A 813 2.53 -4.23 17.32
CA TYR A 813 1.93 -5.39 17.98
C TYR A 813 1.49 -5.10 19.43
N LEU A 814 2.03 -4.06 20.02
CA LEU A 814 1.63 -3.54 21.35
C LEU A 814 0.76 -2.29 21.18
N VAL A 815 1.37 -1.17 20.83
CA VAL A 815 0.70 0.14 20.77
C VAL A 815 -0.38 0.14 19.69
N GLY A 816 -0.05 -0.27 18.44
CA GLY A 816 -1.02 -0.33 17.36
C GLY A 816 -2.19 -1.28 17.65
N ASN A 817 -1.92 -2.48 18.20
CA ASN A 817 -2.96 -3.44 18.53
C ASN A 817 -3.90 -2.95 19.65
N SER A 818 -3.41 -2.15 20.60
CA SER A 818 -4.24 -1.56 21.66
C SER A 818 -5.29 -0.60 21.10
N LEU A 819 -4.99 0.14 20.04
CA LEU A 819 -5.91 1.08 19.40
C LEU A 819 -7.05 0.39 18.63
N GLY A 820 -6.84 -0.84 18.16
CA GLY A 820 -7.82 -1.60 17.37
C GLY A 820 -8.95 -2.24 18.17
N ARG A 821 -8.91 -2.24 19.50
CA ARG A 821 -9.87 -2.94 20.36
C ARG A 821 -10.80 -1.97 21.08
N ARG A 822 -12.08 -2.33 21.18
CA ARG A 822 -13.07 -1.49 21.84
C ARG A 822 -12.66 -1.07 23.27
N ARG A 823 -12.08 -1.99 24.05
CA ARG A 823 -11.75 -1.78 25.45
C ARG A 823 -10.44 -1.03 25.66
N SER A 824 -9.38 -1.47 24.97
CA SER A 824 -8.04 -0.91 25.16
C SER A 824 -7.77 0.38 24.39
N ARG A 825 -8.60 0.74 23.40
CA ARG A 825 -8.30 1.85 22.48
C ARG A 825 -8.17 3.21 23.17
N LEU A 826 -9.01 3.50 24.15
CA LEU A 826 -8.97 4.77 24.86
C LEU A 826 -7.76 4.84 25.80
N VAL A 827 -7.44 3.74 26.48
CA VAL A 827 -6.25 3.62 27.32
C VAL A 827 -4.98 3.71 26.50
N GLY A 828 -4.92 2.99 25.38
CA GLY A 828 -3.78 3.02 24.46
C GLY A 828 -3.53 4.42 23.88
N GLU A 829 -4.59 5.12 23.49
CA GLU A 829 -4.48 6.50 22.98
C GLU A 829 -4.04 7.48 24.09
N ALA A 830 -4.61 7.38 25.28
CA ALA A 830 -4.19 8.21 26.43
C ALA A 830 -2.72 7.94 26.79
N TRP A 831 -2.28 6.69 26.73
CA TRP A 831 -0.89 6.31 26.94
C TRP A 831 0.05 6.88 25.86
N ILE A 832 -0.34 6.88 24.57
CA ILE A 832 0.42 7.55 23.51
C ILE A 832 0.61 9.03 23.81
N ARG A 833 -0.47 9.72 24.22
CA ARG A 833 -0.37 11.14 24.57
C ARG A 833 0.55 11.40 25.75
N ALA A 834 0.50 10.56 26.77
CA ALA A 834 1.35 10.69 27.96
C ALA A 834 2.84 10.44 27.67
N HIS A 835 3.17 9.60 26.69
CA HIS A 835 4.53 9.19 26.36
C HIS A 835 5.02 9.70 24.99
N TRP A 836 4.36 10.74 24.46
CA TRP A 836 4.62 11.26 23.11
C TRP A 836 6.11 11.49 22.80
N ASP A 837 6.82 12.22 23.68
CA ASP A 837 8.21 12.58 23.44
C ASP A 837 9.16 11.36 23.47
N GLN A 838 8.85 10.38 24.34
CA GLN A 838 9.60 9.13 24.41
C GLN A 838 9.41 8.28 23.15
N LEU A 839 8.15 8.22 22.67
CA LEU A 839 7.80 7.52 21.44
C LEU A 839 8.43 8.16 20.20
N ARG A 840 8.41 9.48 20.13
CA ARG A 840 9.07 10.24 19.06
C ARG A 840 10.58 9.98 19.00
N LYS A 841 11.22 9.85 20.16
CA LYS A 841 12.65 9.55 20.23
C LYS A 841 12.95 8.11 19.81
N LYS A 842 12.05 7.19 20.07
CA LYS A 842 12.25 5.76 19.80
C LYS A 842 11.84 5.35 18.39
N LEU A 843 10.81 5.97 17.82
CA LEU A 843 10.33 5.64 16.48
C LEU A 843 11.09 6.46 15.44
N PRO A 844 11.81 5.81 14.53
CA PRO A 844 12.45 6.52 13.44
C PRO A 844 11.44 7.05 12.44
N GLY A 845 11.82 8.08 11.71
CA GLY A 845 11.20 8.78 10.60
C GLY A 845 9.78 8.37 10.23
N SER A 846 9.66 7.51 9.25
CA SER A 846 8.38 7.06 8.71
C SER A 846 7.49 6.32 9.72
N LEU A 847 8.07 5.58 10.67
CA LEU A 847 7.29 4.87 11.70
C LEU A 847 6.61 5.82 12.69
N SER A 848 7.16 7.03 12.87
CA SER A 848 6.56 8.07 13.73
C SER A 848 5.19 8.54 13.23
N VAL A 849 4.91 8.45 11.94
CA VAL A 849 3.59 8.78 11.35
C VAL A 849 2.49 7.96 12.00
N SER A 850 2.80 6.72 12.41
CA SER A 850 1.82 5.84 13.06
C SER A 850 1.22 6.39 14.37
N LEU A 851 1.91 7.33 15.02
CA LEU A 851 1.43 7.95 16.26
C LEU A 851 0.19 8.82 16.05
N VAL A 852 0.04 9.46 14.88
CA VAL A 852 -1.11 10.35 14.62
C VAL A 852 -2.42 9.57 14.40
N TYR A 853 -2.37 8.27 14.13
CA TYR A 853 -3.59 7.44 14.04
C TYR A 853 -4.36 7.36 15.37
N GLY A 854 -3.70 7.65 16.50
CA GLY A 854 -4.38 7.83 17.79
C GLY A 854 -5.48 8.88 17.76
N ALA A 855 -5.37 9.91 16.92
CA ALA A 855 -6.39 10.93 16.75
C ALA A 855 -7.73 10.37 16.25
N GLY A 856 -7.70 9.30 15.44
CA GLY A 856 -8.89 8.63 14.89
C GLY A 856 -9.71 7.80 15.91
N ILE A 857 -9.21 7.65 17.13
CA ILE A 857 -9.88 6.85 18.16
C ILE A 857 -11.12 7.56 18.72
N ALA A 858 -11.23 8.85 18.60
CA ALA A 858 -12.38 9.64 19.06
C ALA A 858 -13.68 9.26 18.30
N CYS A 859 -14.81 9.33 18.99
CA CYS A 859 -16.14 9.11 18.41
C CYS A 859 -17.25 9.96 19.07
N THR A 860 -16.87 11.06 19.72
CA THR A 860 -17.75 12.12 20.24
C THR A 860 -17.14 13.48 19.90
N GLY A 861 -17.98 14.53 19.80
CA GLY A 861 -17.49 15.88 19.47
C GLY A 861 -16.41 16.38 20.45
N ALA A 862 -16.60 16.17 21.75
CA ALA A 862 -15.63 16.56 22.76
C ALA A 862 -14.28 15.84 22.63
N GLU A 863 -14.32 14.53 22.34
CA GLU A 863 -13.10 13.76 22.08
C GLU A 863 -12.37 14.26 20.83
N VAL A 864 -13.10 14.60 19.76
CA VAL A 864 -12.51 15.13 18.52
C VAL A 864 -11.80 16.45 18.79
N GLU A 865 -12.43 17.37 19.53
CA GLU A 865 -11.82 18.65 19.91
C GLU A 865 -10.53 18.44 20.73
N GLU A 866 -10.56 17.55 21.73
CA GLU A 866 -9.40 17.24 22.56
C GLU A 866 -8.24 16.65 21.74
N ARG A 867 -8.52 15.70 20.82
CA ARG A 867 -7.49 15.09 19.93
C ARG A 867 -6.94 16.11 18.97
N THR A 868 -7.79 16.93 18.37
CA THR A 868 -7.35 18.01 17.48
C THR A 868 -6.36 18.93 18.18
N ALA A 869 -6.69 19.39 19.39
CA ALA A 869 -5.82 20.25 20.17
C ALA A 869 -4.46 19.62 20.52
N PHE A 870 -4.43 18.31 20.76
CA PHE A 870 -3.21 17.59 21.10
C PHE A 870 -2.33 17.28 19.90
N TYR A 871 -2.91 16.66 18.85
CA TYR A 871 -2.14 16.08 17.74
C TYR A 871 -1.73 17.13 16.70
N THR A 872 -2.56 18.15 16.41
CA THR A 872 -2.28 19.11 15.32
C THR A 872 -0.94 19.84 15.49
N PRO A 873 -0.59 20.42 16.64
CA PRO A 873 0.71 21.08 16.77
C PRO A 873 1.89 20.11 16.73
N ARG A 874 1.70 18.86 17.13
CA ARG A 874 2.76 17.83 17.23
C ARG A 874 3.05 17.13 15.91
N ALA A 875 2.07 17.02 15.04
CA ALA A 875 2.24 16.40 13.72
C ALA A 875 3.12 17.26 12.78
N GLN A 876 3.23 18.58 13.04
CA GLN A 876 4.05 19.48 12.23
C GLN A 876 5.53 19.08 12.21
N ASP A 877 6.01 18.44 13.28
CA ASP A 877 7.40 17.99 13.40
C ASP A 877 7.64 16.59 12.81
N ILE A 878 6.58 15.93 12.31
CA ILE A 878 6.68 14.58 11.72
C ILE A 878 6.50 14.69 10.20
N GLU A 879 7.51 14.27 9.45
CA GLU A 879 7.43 14.22 8.00
C GLU A 879 6.37 13.22 7.54
N GLY A 880 5.51 13.62 6.60
CA GLY A 880 4.44 12.76 6.11
C GLY A 880 3.23 12.59 7.05
N ALA A 881 3.14 13.30 8.19
CA ALA A 881 2.04 13.09 9.14
C ALA A 881 0.82 13.99 8.91
N ALA A 882 0.92 15.03 8.10
CA ALA A 882 -0.14 16.03 7.96
C ALA A 882 -1.45 15.43 7.42
N ARG A 883 -1.38 14.67 6.33
CA ARG A 883 -2.54 14.03 5.72
C ARG A 883 -3.09 12.88 6.58
N PRO A 884 -2.30 11.91 7.07
CA PRO A 884 -2.78 10.87 7.97
C PRO A 884 -3.48 11.41 9.22
N LEU A 885 -3.02 12.54 9.76
CA LEU A 885 -3.71 13.21 10.86
C LEU A 885 -5.07 13.78 10.41
N ALA A 886 -5.12 14.48 9.27
CA ALA A 886 -6.36 15.05 8.76
C ALA A 886 -7.41 13.95 8.51
N GLU A 887 -7.03 12.86 7.89
CA GLU A 887 -7.86 11.67 7.64
C GLU A 887 -8.36 11.03 8.95
N SER A 888 -7.48 10.91 9.94
CA SER A 888 -7.81 10.37 11.27
C SER A 888 -8.84 11.24 11.99
N LEU A 889 -8.65 12.56 12.02
CA LEU A 889 -9.57 13.52 12.66
C LEU A 889 -10.91 13.61 11.93
N GLU A 890 -10.90 13.57 10.59
CA GLU A 890 -12.13 13.52 9.79
C GLU A 890 -12.88 12.22 10.07
N GLY A 891 -12.21 11.05 10.05
CA GLY A 891 -12.79 9.77 10.40
C GLY A 891 -13.43 9.77 11.80
N ALA A 892 -12.76 10.37 12.79
CA ALA A 892 -13.30 10.56 14.13
C ALA A 892 -14.59 11.43 14.16
N SER A 893 -14.59 12.51 13.37
CA SER A 893 -15.77 13.39 13.24
C SER A 893 -16.96 12.65 12.61
N LEU A 894 -16.71 11.87 11.55
CA LEU A 894 -17.74 11.02 10.90
C LEU A 894 -18.25 9.92 11.85
N CYS A 895 -17.37 9.36 12.69
CA CYS A 895 -17.76 8.43 13.76
C CYS A 895 -18.75 9.07 14.74
N ALA A 896 -18.45 10.28 15.20
CA ALA A 896 -19.31 11.03 16.13
C ALA A 896 -20.70 11.28 15.53
N GLU A 897 -20.78 11.67 14.26
CA GLU A 897 -22.06 11.91 13.55
C GLU A 897 -22.86 10.62 13.34
N LEU A 898 -22.20 9.53 12.94
CA LEU A 898 -22.87 8.23 12.81
C LEU A 898 -23.41 7.73 14.16
N ARG A 899 -22.65 7.90 15.25
CA ARG A 899 -23.09 7.59 16.60
C ARG A 899 -24.32 8.39 17.00
N ALA A 900 -24.28 9.70 16.81
CA ALA A 900 -25.38 10.59 17.19
C ALA A 900 -26.70 10.26 16.47
N LYS A 901 -26.62 9.93 15.16
CA LYS A 901 -27.81 9.68 14.33
C LYS A 901 -28.25 8.22 14.31
N GLY A 902 -27.31 7.27 14.44
CA GLY A 902 -27.55 5.84 14.23
C GLY A 902 -27.91 5.05 15.48
N SER A 903 -27.40 5.44 16.67
CA SER A 903 -27.51 4.63 17.90
C SER A 903 -28.95 4.41 18.35
N THR A 904 -29.81 5.44 18.31
CA THR A 904 -31.20 5.35 18.79
C THR A 904 -32.03 4.31 18.03
N SER A 905 -31.92 4.29 16.69
CA SER A 905 -32.68 3.34 15.88
C SER A 905 -32.22 1.91 16.09
N LEU A 906 -30.90 1.69 16.25
CA LEU A 906 -30.33 0.38 16.54
C LEU A 906 -30.74 -0.13 17.91
N LYS A 907 -30.62 0.71 18.94
CA LYS A 907 -30.99 0.39 20.34
C LYS A 907 -32.44 -0.07 20.44
N LYS A 908 -33.37 0.71 19.83
CA LYS A 908 -34.79 0.37 19.83
C LYS A 908 -35.04 -1.02 19.23
N GLU A 909 -34.49 -1.31 18.05
CA GLU A 909 -34.67 -2.60 17.36
C GLU A 909 -34.07 -3.75 18.19
N LEU A 910 -32.88 -3.57 18.74
CA LEU A 910 -32.23 -4.59 19.60
C LEU A 910 -33.08 -4.91 20.84
N VAL A 911 -33.59 -3.90 21.51
CA VAL A 911 -34.44 -4.09 22.70
C VAL A 911 -35.74 -4.78 22.30
N ASP A 912 -36.39 -4.36 21.22
CA ASP A 912 -37.66 -4.96 20.76
C ASP A 912 -37.49 -6.43 20.34
N LEU A 913 -36.37 -6.79 19.69
CA LEU A 913 -36.06 -8.17 19.32
C LEU A 913 -35.96 -9.12 20.53
N TYR A 914 -35.45 -8.62 21.66
CA TYR A 914 -35.17 -9.44 22.84
C TYR A 914 -36.09 -9.21 24.02
N ALA A 915 -36.91 -8.14 24.03
CA ALA A 915 -38.02 -7.99 24.96
C ALA A 915 -39.13 -9.04 24.74
N LYS A 916 -39.37 -9.40 23.48
CA LYS A 916 -40.34 -10.41 23.05
C LYS A 916 -39.88 -11.84 23.36
N ALA A 917 -38.60 -12.06 23.62
CA ALA A 917 -37.99 -13.37 23.89
C ALA A 917 -37.94 -13.77 25.35
N SER A 918 -38.36 -12.87 26.30
CA SER A 918 -38.54 -13.25 27.69
C SER A 918 -39.89 -13.97 27.85
N PRO A 919 -39.92 -15.30 28.05
CA PRO A 919 -41.19 -15.96 28.37
C PRO A 919 -41.64 -15.41 29.71
N GLY A 920 -42.83 -14.83 29.71
CA GLY A 920 -43.48 -14.41 30.95
C GLY A 920 -43.39 -15.52 31.98
N LYS A 921 -42.82 -15.24 33.16
CA LYS A 921 -43.09 -16.03 34.33
C LYS A 921 -44.61 -16.00 34.54
N LYS A 922 -45.30 -17.06 34.16
CA LYS A 922 -46.56 -17.46 34.73
C LYS A 922 -46.32 -18.48 35.83
#